data_91eab0f7ae9aea18c7cda5c51bf405f7
#
_entry.id   91eab0f7ae9aea18c7cda5c51bf405f7
#
_cell.length_a   1.000
_cell.length_b   1.000
_cell.length_c   1.000
_cell.angle_alpha   90.00
_cell.angle_beta   90.00
_cell.angle_gamma   90.00
#
_symmetry.space_group_name_H-M   'P 1'
#
loop_
_entity.id
_entity.type
_entity.pdbx_description
1 polymer ?
#
loop_
_entity_poly.entity_id
_entity_poly.type
_entity_poly.pdbx_seq_one_letter_code
_entity_poly.pdbx_strand_id
1 'polypeptide(L)'
;MSPRLFALLIGIDNYKSGRIWNLEACADDARRMKQWLIHDLQVPSTNIALLLNKEATKRRIEDVFMSHLVNNPTISQGDALLIYFAGHGSSMSAPRDWCEGKPRHVQVLCPYDHDTKGPEGRVAGISDRSLCSMLGELSAVKGDNITLILDCSFSSPQLARNAHDRRGLRCTLTEKARKEDLFSGLWRGAIGKRFNGEHGFYQDDCPTHTLLAACKPGEMATEWKEGGRFTHEFLAMKKAVPLHQLRYLEISERLNPAGHGPQHPVCLGQHKDRVLFDGIPFVPDTNFVPVEGGGDGLRLHMGAIHGVVEGTEFSIHSHNRCGSLNPSLDSFRVYEVHPTWSLARRKSINKHGARGSWARITRWNTRTPFRVYMQKTCSSIFRHLFCRPRPDELDGIPVKEGLNIIEVENSTLADISVGVHSRAVRVQTLNQLVPPRPVVEIEKKDKERSALILDEAARYHMHLHRMNPENPFRDHLQMELYLIDPQSERRVGQNLLINGKADLVRTMGNSYTVVLRNDSDRDLWPYLAYMDSNGVDIHLLYHPQPSSPTPTLAKHGILEIVLRSYPLPQLDSGFLKLFVSTSYTSLGLLEQSSTPIQQSQPELHVSRPPQLGYDGQEWDTALAILNFVDATQGRL
;
A
#
# COMPACT_ATOMS: atom_id res chain seq x y z
N MET A 1 1.36 14.19 1.76
CA MET A 1 2.67 13.56 2.00
C MET A 1 2.41 12.10 2.32
N SER A 2 3.12 11.17 1.69
CA SER A 2 2.98 9.76 2.03
C SER A 2 3.41 9.52 3.47
N PRO A 3 2.67 8.73 4.26
CA PRO A 3 3.07 8.36 5.61
C PRO A 3 4.45 7.68 5.61
N ARG A 4 5.23 7.93 6.63
CA ARG A 4 6.62 7.45 6.75
C ARG A 4 6.76 6.56 7.98
N LEU A 5 7.80 5.74 8.02
CA LEU A 5 8.11 4.92 9.19
C LEU A 5 9.38 5.42 9.87
N PHE A 6 9.33 5.50 11.19
CA PHE A 6 10.47 5.74 12.06
C PHE A 6 10.60 4.61 13.08
N ALA A 7 11.82 4.16 13.33
CA ALA A 7 12.04 2.99 14.17
C ALA A 7 13.12 3.20 15.24
N LEU A 8 12.88 2.67 16.44
CA LEU A 8 13.87 2.42 17.48
C LEU A 8 14.01 0.92 17.67
N LEU A 9 15.15 0.38 17.28
CA LEU A 9 15.46 -1.05 17.33
C LEU A 9 16.51 -1.31 18.40
N ILE A 10 16.21 -2.25 19.32
CA ILE A 10 17.08 -2.57 20.46
C ILE A 10 17.34 -4.08 20.43
N GLY A 11 18.65 -4.46 20.43
CA GLY A 11 19.08 -5.85 20.46
C GLY A 11 20.20 -6.07 21.47
N ILE A 12 19.98 -6.93 22.49
CA ILE A 12 20.93 -7.10 23.59
C ILE A 12 21.22 -8.59 23.82
N ASP A 13 22.43 -9.01 23.46
CA ASP A 13 22.98 -10.33 23.76
C ASP A 13 23.82 -10.30 25.04
N ASN A 14 24.65 -9.27 25.18
CA ASN A 14 25.64 -9.17 26.25
C ASN A 14 25.18 -8.19 27.32
N TYR A 15 25.26 -8.59 28.58
CA TYR A 15 24.87 -7.79 29.73
C TYR A 15 26.06 -7.41 30.58
N LYS A 16 26.05 -6.20 31.15
CA LYS A 16 27.11 -5.71 32.07
C LYS A 16 27.15 -6.50 33.39
N SER A 17 26.02 -7.01 33.82
CA SER A 17 25.92 -7.86 35.03
C SER A 17 26.35 -9.29 34.71
N GLY A 18 27.45 -9.77 35.27
CA GLY A 18 27.88 -11.16 35.13
C GLY A 18 26.94 -12.22 35.74
N ARG A 19 25.79 -11.81 36.28
CA ARG A 19 24.73 -12.69 36.79
C ARG A 19 23.65 -12.95 35.77
N ILE A 20 23.59 -12.14 34.73
CA ILE A 20 22.64 -12.29 33.62
C ILE A 20 23.35 -13.10 32.55
N TRP A 21 22.73 -14.18 32.12
CA TRP A 21 23.24 -15.02 31.04
C TRP A 21 23.21 -14.23 29.72
N ASN A 22 24.26 -14.33 28.94
CA ASN A 22 24.27 -13.78 27.62
C ASN A 22 23.36 -14.57 26.67
N LEU A 23 22.80 -13.86 25.69
CA LEU A 23 22.07 -14.37 24.53
C LEU A 23 23.00 -14.38 23.32
N GLU A 24 22.56 -14.96 22.21
CA GLU A 24 23.41 -15.13 21.03
C GLU A 24 22.84 -14.45 19.76
N ALA A 25 21.53 -14.14 19.75
CA ALA A 25 20.84 -13.78 18.51
C ALA A 25 20.09 -12.44 18.53
N CYS A 26 19.94 -11.78 19.67
CA CYS A 26 19.10 -10.57 19.76
C CYS A 26 19.66 -9.38 19.00
N ALA A 27 20.99 -9.19 19.00
CA ALA A 27 21.63 -8.12 18.22
C ALA A 27 21.49 -8.37 16.73
N ASP A 28 21.59 -9.62 16.27
CA ASP A 28 21.41 -9.99 14.87
C ASP A 28 19.93 -9.92 14.45
N ASP A 29 19.00 -10.23 15.33
CA ASP A 29 17.57 -10.02 15.10
C ASP A 29 17.25 -8.54 14.85
N ALA A 30 17.81 -7.65 15.68
CA ALA A 30 17.62 -6.22 15.49
C ALA A 30 18.26 -5.71 14.17
N ARG A 31 19.42 -6.27 13.76
CA ARG A 31 20.03 -5.97 12.45
C ARG A 31 19.17 -6.48 11.29
N ARG A 32 18.64 -7.69 11.39
CA ARG A 32 17.75 -8.27 10.36
C ARG A 32 16.46 -7.46 10.24
N MET A 33 15.91 -7.00 11.38
CA MET A 33 14.77 -6.09 11.39
C MET A 33 15.10 -4.76 10.68
N LYS A 34 16.28 -4.16 10.96
CA LYS A 34 16.76 -2.97 10.26
C LYS A 34 16.91 -3.19 8.75
N GLN A 35 17.51 -4.31 8.35
CA GLN A 35 17.66 -4.66 6.94
C GLN A 35 16.31 -4.80 6.24
N TRP A 36 15.34 -5.45 6.88
CA TRP A 36 13.99 -5.55 6.36
C TRP A 36 13.35 -4.18 6.15
N LEU A 37 13.46 -3.28 7.13
CA LEU A 37 12.91 -1.93 7.01
C LEU A 37 13.55 -1.15 5.85
N ILE A 38 14.87 -1.29 5.66
CA ILE A 38 15.59 -0.57 4.59
C ILE A 38 15.33 -1.19 3.23
N HIS A 39 15.46 -2.50 3.08
CA HIS A 39 15.47 -3.13 1.75
C HIS A 39 14.07 -3.47 1.24
N ASP A 40 13.17 -3.91 2.12
CA ASP A 40 11.81 -4.28 1.69
C ASP A 40 10.80 -3.11 1.83
N LEU A 41 10.95 -2.25 2.85
CA LEU A 41 10.03 -1.15 3.11
C LEU A 41 10.58 0.23 2.70
N GLN A 42 11.81 0.27 2.21
CA GLN A 42 12.49 1.49 1.75
C GLN A 42 12.53 2.61 2.80
N VAL A 43 12.56 2.22 4.06
CA VAL A 43 12.69 3.19 5.15
C VAL A 43 14.09 3.80 5.11
N PRO A 44 14.23 5.13 5.02
CA PRO A 44 15.53 5.77 5.06
C PRO A 44 16.31 5.37 6.31
N SER A 45 17.59 5.06 6.17
CA SER A 45 18.43 4.65 7.31
C SER A 45 18.50 5.70 8.42
N THR A 46 18.30 6.98 8.09
CA THR A 46 18.20 8.12 9.03
C THR A 46 16.96 8.06 9.91
N ASN A 47 15.91 7.36 9.48
CA ASN A 47 14.68 7.17 10.25
C ASN A 47 14.78 5.98 11.22
N ILE A 48 15.92 5.28 11.27
CA ILE A 48 16.09 4.07 12.08
C ILE A 48 17.22 4.27 13.08
N ALA A 49 16.89 4.36 14.36
CA ALA A 49 17.85 4.26 15.45
C ALA A 49 18.05 2.79 15.84
N LEU A 50 19.30 2.35 15.94
CA LEU A 50 19.67 0.98 16.31
C LEU A 50 20.61 1.03 17.51
N LEU A 51 20.20 0.40 18.63
CA LEU A 51 20.99 0.29 19.84
C LEU A 51 21.31 -1.19 20.11
N LEU A 52 22.60 -1.52 20.13
CA LEU A 52 23.06 -2.89 20.29
C LEU A 52 23.94 -3.03 21.53
N ASN A 53 23.72 -4.08 22.33
CA ASN A 53 24.56 -4.46 23.45
C ASN A 53 24.90 -3.26 24.35
N LYS A 54 26.18 -2.92 24.53
CA LYS A 54 26.68 -1.83 25.40
C LYS A 54 26.10 -0.44 25.12
N GLU A 55 25.57 -0.23 23.93
CA GLU A 55 24.90 1.02 23.56
C GLU A 55 23.47 1.10 24.09
N ALA A 56 22.85 -0.04 24.40
CA ALA A 56 21.47 -0.16 24.86
C ALA A 56 21.38 -0.08 26.40
N THR A 57 22.03 0.91 27.03
CA THR A 57 21.83 1.21 28.46
C THR A 57 20.45 1.83 28.68
N LYS A 58 19.89 1.71 29.89
CA LYS A 58 18.59 2.30 30.22
C LYS A 58 18.49 3.76 29.81
N ARG A 59 19.44 4.57 30.29
CA ARG A 59 19.50 6.00 29.99
C ARG A 59 19.57 6.26 28.48
N ARG A 60 20.42 5.54 27.74
CA ARG A 60 20.55 5.73 26.30
C ARG A 60 19.29 5.38 25.52
N ILE A 61 18.58 4.31 25.93
CA ILE A 61 17.29 3.94 25.35
C ILE A 61 16.27 5.06 25.56
N GLU A 62 16.17 5.59 26.77
CA GLU A 62 15.27 6.69 27.13
C GLU A 62 15.62 8.00 26.37
N ASP A 63 16.92 8.36 26.31
CA ASP A 63 17.39 9.52 25.56
C ASP A 63 17.10 9.43 24.07
N VAL A 64 17.32 8.26 23.47
CA VAL A 64 17.06 8.03 22.02
C VAL A 64 15.56 7.97 21.76
N PHE A 65 14.77 7.38 22.64
CA PHE A 65 13.31 7.41 22.55
C PHE A 65 12.80 8.84 22.46
N MET A 66 13.30 9.73 23.32
CA MET A 66 12.91 11.15 23.32
C MET A 66 13.42 11.89 22.08
N SER A 67 14.70 11.77 21.75
CA SER A 67 15.30 12.57 20.69
C SER A 67 14.93 12.08 19.30
N HIS A 68 14.84 10.77 19.08
CA HIS A 68 14.58 10.17 17.78
C HIS A 68 13.09 10.04 17.45
N LEU A 69 12.22 9.86 18.46
CA LEU A 69 10.79 9.68 18.26
C LEU A 69 9.97 10.88 18.74
N VAL A 70 9.96 11.18 20.05
CA VAL A 70 9.04 12.21 20.62
C VAL A 70 9.37 13.60 20.11
N ASN A 71 10.63 14.02 20.25
CA ASN A 71 11.08 15.38 19.93
C ASN A 71 11.56 15.53 18.48
N ASN A 72 11.45 14.50 17.64
CA ASN A 72 11.89 14.57 16.26
C ASN A 72 10.90 15.41 15.43
N PRO A 73 11.31 16.60 14.94
CA PRO A 73 10.42 17.49 14.20
C PRO A 73 10.05 16.97 12.81
N THR A 74 10.79 15.99 12.30
CA THR A 74 10.51 15.42 11.00
C THR A 74 9.38 14.38 11.04
N ILE A 75 8.97 13.90 12.21
CA ILE A 75 7.84 12.98 12.37
C ILE A 75 6.55 13.76 12.42
N SER A 76 5.67 13.48 11.46
CA SER A 76 4.31 14.02 11.41
C SER A 76 3.33 13.17 12.20
N GLN A 77 2.19 13.74 12.59
CA GLN A 77 1.11 12.98 13.21
C GLN A 77 0.56 11.94 12.22
N GLY A 78 0.46 10.69 12.69
CA GLY A 78 0.00 9.56 11.86
C GLY A 78 1.12 8.80 11.12
N ASP A 79 2.36 9.29 11.11
CA ASP A 79 3.51 8.49 10.65
C ASP A 79 3.61 7.20 11.48
N ALA A 80 4.05 6.11 10.86
CA ALA A 80 4.22 4.83 11.56
C ALA A 80 5.45 4.84 12.45
N LEU A 81 5.29 4.40 13.68
CA LEU A 81 6.35 4.34 14.69
C LEU A 81 6.56 2.90 15.13
N LEU A 82 7.78 2.39 14.99
CA LEU A 82 8.13 1.04 15.42
C LEU A 82 9.14 1.08 16.57
N ILE A 83 8.80 0.42 17.67
CA ILE A 83 9.71 0.15 18.77
C ILE A 83 9.88 -1.37 18.85
N TYR A 84 11.11 -1.83 18.64
CA TYR A 84 11.45 -3.25 18.67
C TYR A 84 12.47 -3.52 19.77
N PHE A 85 12.22 -4.51 20.58
CA PHE A 85 13.13 -4.97 21.64
C PHE A 85 13.35 -6.48 21.54
N ALA A 86 14.59 -6.89 21.42
CA ALA A 86 15.05 -8.28 21.56
C ALA A 86 16.11 -8.35 22.66
N GLY A 87 15.88 -9.17 23.67
CA GLY A 87 16.72 -9.28 24.85
C GLY A 87 16.03 -10.01 25.99
N HIS A 88 16.57 -9.91 27.19
CA HIS A 88 15.90 -10.44 28.38
C HIS A 88 14.76 -9.54 28.85
N GLY A 89 13.64 -10.16 29.17
CA GLY A 89 12.66 -9.62 30.11
C GLY A 89 12.84 -10.16 31.50
N SER A 90 12.29 -9.47 32.49
CA SER A 90 12.31 -9.92 33.89
C SER A 90 11.02 -9.53 34.61
N SER A 91 10.81 -10.09 35.78
CA SER A 91 9.70 -9.78 36.66
C SER A 91 10.22 -9.46 38.05
N MET A 92 9.78 -8.34 38.62
CA MET A 92 10.20 -7.84 39.94
C MET A 92 8.99 -7.61 40.84
N SER A 93 9.18 -7.73 42.16
CA SER A 93 8.12 -7.37 43.12
C SER A 93 7.79 -5.87 43.02
N ALA A 94 6.52 -5.54 42.94
CA ALA A 94 6.05 -4.18 42.87
C ALA A 94 6.24 -3.40 44.19
N PRO A 95 6.50 -2.09 44.18
CA PRO A 95 6.37 -1.24 45.34
C PRO A 95 4.94 -1.33 45.92
N ARG A 96 4.82 -1.21 47.25
CA ARG A 96 3.52 -1.34 47.93
C ARG A 96 2.49 -0.32 47.44
N ASP A 97 2.94 0.89 47.16
CA ASP A 97 2.10 2.00 46.69
C ASP A 97 1.62 1.87 45.25
N TRP A 98 2.11 0.86 44.54
CA TRP A 98 1.72 0.60 43.15
C TRP A 98 0.55 -0.38 43.02
N CYS A 99 0.19 -1.07 44.11
CA CYS A 99 -0.80 -2.13 44.09
C CYS A 99 -1.78 -1.96 45.25
N GLU A 100 -3.06 -1.95 44.98
CA GLU A 100 -4.10 -2.12 45.99
C GLU A 100 -4.32 -3.62 46.21
N GLY A 101 -3.94 -4.14 47.40
CA GLY A 101 -4.22 -5.52 47.78
C GLY A 101 -3.02 -6.48 47.70
N LYS A 102 -3.08 -7.50 46.84
CA LYS A 102 -2.11 -8.61 46.81
C LYS A 102 -0.74 -8.20 46.27
N PRO A 103 0.37 -8.85 46.71
CA PRO A 103 1.69 -8.58 46.14
C PRO A 103 1.67 -8.87 44.62
N ARG A 104 2.03 -7.88 43.85
CA ARG A 104 2.05 -7.92 42.37
C ARG A 104 3.49 -7.89 41.87
N HIS A 105 3.68 -8.40 40.68
CA HIS A 105 4.93 -8.33 39.95
C HIS A 105 4.83 -7.25 38.87
N VAL A 106 5.92 -6.48 38.68
CA VAL A 106 6.15 -5.53 37.63
C VAL A 106 7.02 -6.21 36.58
N GLN A 107 6.59 -6.14 35.34
CA GLN A 107 7.38 -6.60 34.20
C GLN A 107 8.40 -5.51 33.79
N VAL A 108 9.62 -5.92 33.48
CA VAL A 108 10.70 -5.00 33.11
C VAL A 108 11.45 -5.52 31.89
N LEU A 109 11.76 -4.62 30.96
CA LEU A 109 12.75 -4.86 29.91
C LEU A 109 14.14 -4.68 30.52
N CYS A 110 15.06 -5.59 30.25
CA CYS A 110 16.41 -5.57 30.78
C CYS A 110 17.36 -4.86 29.82
N PRO A 111 17.78 -3.61 30.06
CA PRO A 111 18.82 -2.93 29.27
C PRO A 111 20.18 -3.57 29.54
N TYR A 112 21.19 -3.18 28.77
CA TYR A 112 22.59 -3.68 28.92
C TYR A 112 23.11 -3.59 30.36
N ASP A 113 22.80 -2.50 31.07
CA ASP A 113 23.25 -2.21 32.44
C ASP A 113 22.24 -2.68 33.52
N HIS A 114 21.27 -3.53 33.16
CA HIS A 114 20.30 -4.08 34.11
C HIS A 114 20.99 -4.74 35.30
N ASP A 115 20.44 -4.56 36.48
CA ASP A 115 20.92 -5.10 37.76
C ASP A 115 22.38 -4.74 38.13
N THR A 116 22.88 -3.59 37.62
CA THR A 116 24.20 -3.02 37.98
C THR A 116 24.03 -1.73 38.77
N LYS A 117 25.11 -1.28 39.44
CA LYS A 117 25.12 0.05 40.12
C LYS A 117 25.21 1.15 39.11
N GLY A 118 24.30 2.11 39.19
CA GLY A 118 24.29 3.38 38.46
C GLY A 118 24.51 4.58 39.37
N PRO A 119 24.53 5.81 38.83
CA PRO A 119 24.70 7.05 39.60
C PRO A 119 23.60 7.29 40.64
N GLU A 120 22.36 6.91 40.30
CA GLU A 120 21.15 7.19 41.09
C GLU A 120 20.63 5.95 41.83
N GLY A 121 21.43 4.90 42.00
CA GLY A 121 21.04 3.64 42.55
C GLY A 121 21.32 2.46 41.62
N ARG A 122 20.59 1.36 41.79
CA ARG A 122 20.74 0.22 40.91
C ARG A 122 19.75 0.27 39.75
N VAL A 123 20.19 -0.06 38.56
CA VAL A 123 19.36 -0.04 37.34
C VAL A 123 18.36 -1.22 37.39
N ALA A 124 17.11 -0.94 37.68
CA ALA A 124 16.03 -1.94 37.78
C ALA A 124 15.35 -2.28 36.45
N GLY A 125 15.87 -1.77 35.31
CA GLY A 125 15.28 -1.95 34.00
C GLY A 125 14.22 -0.89 33.63
N ILE A 126 13.56 -1.09 32.51
CA ILE A 126 12.45 -0.26 32.04
C ILE A 126 11.16 -0.99 32.37
N SER A 127 10.42 -0.48 33.38
CA SER A 127 9.17 -1.11 33.82
C SER A 127 8.04 -0.90 32.81
N ASP A 128 7.03 -1.77 32.86
CA ASP A 128 5.77 -1.63 32.13
C ASP A 128 5.15 -0.22 32.34
N ARG A 129 5.17 0.32 33.57
CA ARG A 129 4.70 1.67 33.87
C ARG A 129 5.50 2.76 33.18
N SER A 130 6.83 2.64 33.18
CA SER A 130 7.70 3.58 32.48
C SER A 130 7.41 3.57 30.97
N LEU A 131 7.40 2.38 30.36
CA LEU A 131 7.18 2.25 28.92
C LEU A 131 5.76 2.68 28.51
N CYS A 132 4.72 2.29 29.26
CA CYS A 132 3.36 2.76 28.98
C CYS A 132 3.26 4.30 29.07
N SER A 133 3.96 4.94 30.00
CA SER A 133 3.98 6.40 30.10
C SER A 133 4.76 7.05 28.95
N MET A 134 5.90 6.46 28.54
CA MET A 134 6.66 6.90 27.37
C MET A 134 5.83 6.80 26.08
N LEU A 135 5.13 5.69 25.88
CA LEU A 135 4.25 5.47 24.72
C LEU A 135 3.04 6.42 24.74
N GLY A 136 2.49 6.70 25.92
CA GLY A 136 1.45 7.73 26.08
C GLY A 136 1.92 9.13 25.69
N GLU A 137 3.14 9.51 26.08
CA GLU A 137 3.76 10.78 25.69
C GLU A 137 4.01 10.84 24.17
N LEU A 138 4.50 9.75 23.59
CA LEU A 138 4.71 9.63 22.14
C LEU A 138 3.39 9.72 21.37
N SER A 139 2.38 8.98 21.80
CA SER A 139 1.05 8.96 21.16
C SER A 139 0.38 10.33 21.22
N ALA A 140 0.49 11.05 22.33
CA ALA A 140 -0.07 12.40 22.47
C ALA A 140 0.52 13.41 21.47
N VAL A 141 1.80 13.24 21.08
CA VAL A 141 2.50 14.17 20.16
C VAL A 141 2.45 13.70 18.70
N LYS A 142 2.52 12.38 18.44
CA LYS A 142 2.71 11.81 17.09
C LYS A 142 1.53 10.97 16.60
N GLY A 143 0.54 10.71 17.45
CA GLY A 143 -0.60 9.83 17.14
C GLY A 143 -0.37 8.38 17.57
N ASP A 144 -1.37 7.56 17.35
CA ASP A 144 -1.48 6.19 17.86
C ASP A 144 -1.00 5.09 16.88
N ASN A 145 -0.38 5.49 15.75
CA ASN A 145 0.20 4.53 14.80
C ASN A 145 1.55 3.99 15.29
N ILE A 146 1.53 3.44 16.51
CA ILE A 146 2.70 2.92 17.21
C ILE A 146 2.62 1.39 17.28
N THR A 147 3.65 0.74 16.79
CA THR A 147 3.87 -0.71 16.91
C THR A 147 4.96 -0.97 17.95
N LEU A 148 4.62 -1.72 18.98
CA LEU A 148 5.59 -2.23 19.95
C LEU A 148 5.80 -3.72 19.71
N ILE A 149 7.03 -4.14 19.40
CA ILE A 149 7.40 -5.55 19.25
C ILE A 149 8.32 -5.94 20.41
N LEU A 150 7.90 -6.93 21.20
CA LEU A 150 8.68 -7.45 22.31
C LEU A 150 9.06 -8.92 22.06
N ASP A 151 10.29 -9.14 21.60
CA ASP A 151 10.86 -10.49 21.47
C ASP A 151 11.65 -10.87 22.74
N CYS A 152 10.92 -10.98 23.83
CA CYS A 152 11.36 -11.37 25.15
C CYS A 152 10.20 -12.01 25.94
N SER A 153 10.46 -12.53 27.13
CA SER A 153 9.44 -13.04 28.03
C SER A 153 9.65 -12.55 29.46
N PHE A 154 8.54 -12.53 30.22
CA PHE A 154 8.49 -12.03 31.60
C PHE A 154 8.10 -13.15 32.57
N SER A 155 8.79 -14.29 32.46
CA SER A 155 8.47 -15.47 33.25
C SER A 155 8.65 -15.22 34.74
N SER A 156 7.84 -15.93 35.57
CA SER A 156 7.97 -15.86 37.02
C SER A 156 9.35 -16.36 37.48
N PRO A 157 9.87 -15.86 38.62
CA PRO A 157 11.14 -16.33 39.17
C PRO A 157 11.22 -17.85 39.34
N GLN A 158 10.07 -18.51 39.63
CA GLN A 158 10.00 -19.96 39.77
C GLN A 158 10.21 -20.68 38.42
N LEU A 159 9.57 -20.25 37.36
CA LEU A 159 9.74 -20.82 36.01
C LEU A 159 11.16 -20.68 35.52
N ALA A 160 11.75 -19.49 35.67
CA ALA A 160 13.14 -19.24 35.29
C ALA A 160 14.17 -20.05 36.11
N ARG A 161 13.87 -20.38 37.37
CA ARG A 161 14.72 -21.23 38.21
C ARG A 161 14.62 -22.71 37.87
N ASN A 162 13.44 -23.18 37.46
CA ASN A 162 13.15 -24.58 37.18
C ASN A 162 13.54 -25.00 35.74
N ALA A 163 13.91 -24.08 34.88
CA ALA A 163 14.39 -24.41 33.55
C ALA A 163 15.73 -25.15 33.65
N HIS A 164 15.77 -26.40 33.20
CA HIS A 164 16.99 -27.26 33.23
C HIS A 164 18.07 -26.74 32.27
N ASP A 165 17.70 -26.10 31.17
CA ASP A 165 18.59 -25.40 30.27
C ASP A 165 18.10 -23.95 30.10
N ARG A 166 18.92 -23.00 30.55
CA ARG A 166 18.62 -21.55 30.45
C ARG A 166 19.18 -20.92 29.21
N ARG A 167 20.00 -21.66 28.45
CA ARG A 167 20.57 -21.15 27.20
C ARG A 167 19.46 -20.93 26.19
N GLY A 168 19.49 -19.78 25.54
CA GLY A 168 18.50 -19.40 24.54
C GLY A 168 17.13 -18.97 25.10
N LEU A 169 16.94 -18.83 26.41
CA LEU A 169 15.72 -18.28 27.00
C LEU A 169 15.83 -16.75 27.11
N ARG A 170 14.89 -16.02 26.54
CA ARG A 170 14.85 -14.54 26.57
C ARG A 170 14.18 -13.99 27.83
N CYS A 171 14.52 -14.57 28.98
CA CYS A 171 14.13 -14.06 30.30
C CYS A 171 15.25 -14.25 31.32
N THR A 172 15.30 -13.39 32.34
CA THR A 172 16.29 -13.48 33.43
C THR A 172 15.67 -13.11 34.76
N LEU A 173 16.39 -13.45 35.84
CA LEU A 173 16.06 -13.04 37.20
C LEU A 173 16.74 -11.72 37.52
N THR A 174 16.03 -10.82 38.20
CA THR A 174 16.61 -9.63 38.83
C THR A 174 16.99 -9.96 40.26
N GLU A 175 18.29 -10.07 40.57
CA GLU A 175 18.76 -10.57 41.86
C GLU A 175 19.05 -9.46 42.88
N LYS A 176 19.59 -8.33 42.44
CA LYS A 176 20.09 -7.26 43.31
C LYS A 176 19.25 -6.00 43.33
N ALA A 177 18.66 -5.62 42.17
CA ALA A 177 17.76 -4.47 42.14
C ALA A 177 16.51 -4.74 42.97
N ARG A 178 16.08 -3.73 43.71
CA ARG A 178 14.96 -3.76 44.63
C ARG A 178 13.80 -2.93 44.10
N LYS A 179 12.65 -3.02 44.78
CA LYS A 179 11.47 -2.21 44.45
C LYS A 179 11.71 -0.70 44.58
N GLU A 180 12.63 -0.30 45.45
CA GLU A 180 13.06 1.09 45.63
C GLU A 180 13.81 1.60 44.37
N ASP A 181 14.62 0.71 43.74
CA ASP A 181 15.32 1.02 42.49
C ASP A 181 14.33 1.14 41.31
N LEU A 182 13.19 0.40 41.32
CA LEU A 182 12.10 0.59 40.36
C LEU A 182 11.49 1.96 40.49
N PHE A 183 11.28 2.44 41.70
CA PHE A 183 10.68 3.73 42.00
C PHE A 183 11.60 4.89 41.60
N SER A 184 12.88 4.83 42.03
CA SER A 184 13.89 5.84 41.68
C SER A 184 14.17 5.90 40.20
N GLY A 185 14.10 4.78 39.50
CA GLY A 185 14.28 4.67 38.04
C GLY A 185 13.00 4.81 37.22
N LEU A 186 11.89 5.25 37.82
CA LEU A 186 10.64 5.41 37.11
C LEU A 186 10.71 6.59 36.11
N TRP A 187 10.17 6.39 34.92
CA TRP A 187 10.05 7.47 33.94
C TRP A 187 9.29 8.67 34.52
N ARG A 188 9.80 9.88 34.28
CA ARG A 188 9.25 11.11 34.87
C ARG A 188 7.74 11.30 34.65
N GLY A 189 7.23 10.93 33.47
CA GLY A 189 5.81 11.03 33.13
C GLY A 189 4.93 9.97 33.83
N ALA A 190 5.52 8.96 34.47
CA ALA A 190 4.81 7.93 35.20
C ALA A 190 4.71 8.24 36.72
N ILE A 191 5.46 9.25 37.19
CA ILE A 191 5.46 9.65 38.60
C ILE A 191 4.07 10.19 38.98
N GLY A 192 3.48 9.67 40.05
CA GLY A 192 2.17 10.09 40.57
C GLY A 192 0.95 9.61 39.76
N LYS A 193 1.12 8.93 38.64
CA LYS A 193 0.01 8.33 37.91
C LYS A 193 -0.44 7.02 38.55
N ARG A 194 -1.76 6.87 38.73
CA ARG A 194 -2.37 5.57 39.05
C ARG A 194 -2.49 4.76 37.78
N PHE A 195 -1.91 3.59 37.74
CA PHE A 195 -2.07 2.63 36.65
C PHE A 195 -3.02 1.52 37.12
N ASN A 196 -4.16 1.42 36.49
CA ASN A 196 -5.16 0.39 36.76
C ASN A 196 -4.83 -0.96 36.13
N GLY A 197 -3.65 -1.08 35.49
CA GLY A 197 -3.27 -2.26 34.70
C GLY A 197 -2.90 -3.46 35.58
N GLU A 198 -3.72 -4.49 35.56
CA GLU A 198 -3.44 -5.79 36.18
C GLU A 198 -2.43 -6.63 35.38
N HIS A 199 -2.10 -6.27 34.14
CA HIS A 199 -1.52 -7.18 33.15
C HIS A 199 -0.11 -6.81 32.63
N GLY A 200 0.58 -5.86 33.27
CA GLY A 200 1.93 -5.44 32.80
C GLY A 200 1.91 -4.83 31.40
N PHE A 201 2.72 -5.37 30.50
CA PHE A 201 2.72 -4.97 29.09
C PHE A 201 1.50 -5.48 28.30
N TYR A 202 0.80 -6.51 28.78
CA TYR A 202 -0.25 -7.22 28.05
C TYR A 202 -1.64 -6.59 28.29
N GLN A 203 -1.88 -5.41 27.69
CA GLN A 203 -3.15 -4.67 27.79
C GLN A 203 -3.91 -4.74 26.45
N ASP A 204 -5.05 -5.44 26.43
CA ASP A 204 -5.83 -5.64 25.21
C ASP A 204 -6.61 -4.39 24.75
N ASP A 205 -6.91 -3.51 25.67
CA ASP A 205 -7.66 -2.26 25.43
C ASP A 205 -6.75 -1.01 25.32
N CYS A 206 -5.45 -1.18 25.13
CA CYS A 206 -4.50 -0.08 25.06
C CYS A 206 -4.75 0.81 23.82
N PRO A 207 -5.08 2.10 24.00
CA PRO A 207 -5.40 2.98 22.87
C PRO A 207 -4.16 3.62 22.21
N THR A 208 -2.99 3.53 22.85
CA THR A 208 -1.79 4.27 22.40
C THR A 208 -0.94 3.53 21.40
N HIS A 209 -1.00 2.19 21.38
CA HIS A 209 -0.15 1.36 20.52
C HIS A 209 -0.74 -0.03 20.31
N THR A 210 -0.23 -0.74 19.33
CA THR A 210 -0.45 -2.17 19.12
C THR A 210 0.80 -2.93 19.53
N LEU A 211 0.63 -3.91 20.44
CA LEU A 211 1.68 -4.79 20.92
C LEU A 211 1.70 -6.10 20.13
N LEU A 212 2.87 -6.48 19.63
CA LEU A 212 3.20 -7.84 19.18
C LEU A 212 4.23 -8.43 20.16
N ALA A 213 3.85 -9.41 20.95
CA ALA A 213 4.74 -10.08 21.88
C ALA A 213 5.05 -11.51 21.43
N ALA A 214 6.28 -11.92 21.66
CA ALA A 214 6.77 -13.25 21.25
C ALA A 214 6.03 -14.41 21.89
N CYS A 215 5.41 -14.22 23.06
CA CYS A 215 4.70 -15.28 23.76
C CYS A 215 3.62 -14.72 24.69
N LYS A 216 2.71 -15.58 25.15
CA LYS A 216 1.71 -15.27 26.16
C LYS A 216 2.34 -15.02 27.54
N PRO A 217 1.61 -14.35 28.47
CA PRO A 217 2.02 -14.27 29.85
C PRO A 217 2.25 -15.67 30.47
N GLY A 218 3.38 -15.86 31.15
CA GLY A 218 3.75 -17.15 31.73
C GLY A 218 4.47 -18.13 30.81
N GLU A 219 4.56 -17.83 29.54
CA GLU A 219 5.38 -18.59 28.58
C GLU A 219 6.79 -17.99 28.43
N MET A 220 7.68 -18.70 27.72
CA MET A 220 9.06 -18.32 27.51
C MET A 220 9.35 -18.11 26.04
N ALA A 221 9.93 -16.95 25.70
CA ALA A 221 10.49 -16.69 24.38
C ALA A 221 11.87 -17.35 24.27
N THR A 222 12.13 -17.95 23.11
CA THR A 222 13.33 -18.75 22.86
C THR A 222 14.06 -18.29 21.61
N GLU A 223 15.37 -18.55 21.57
CA GLU A 223 16.17 -18.39 20.36
C GLU A 223 16.73 -19.72 19.85
N TRP A 224 16.91 -19.78 18.53
CA TRP A 224 17.51 -20.89 17.81
C TRP A 224 18.82 -20.44 17.16
N LYS A 225 19.47 -21.32 16.39
CA LYS A 225 20.68 -20.94 15.61
C LYS A 225 20.40 -19.82 14.60
N GLU A 226 19.17 -19.80 14.06
CA GLU A 226 18.73 -18.84 13.06
C GLU A 226 18.23 -17.52 13.66
N GLY A 227 18.20 -17.39 14.99
CA GLY A 227 17.72 -16.21 15.70
C GLY A 227 16.61 -16.47 16.70
N GLY A 228 16.02 -15.42 17.25
CA GLY A 228 14.82 -15.54 18.07
C GLY A 228 13.67 -16.13 17.27
N ARG A 229 12.98 -17.11 17.83
CA ARG A 229 11.91 -17.82 17.14
C ARG A 229 10.87 -16.86 16.57
N PHE A 230 10.39 -15.92 17.39
CA PHE A 230 9.40 -14.94 16.95
C PHE A 230 9.90 -14.10 15.78
N THR A 231 11.07 -13.47 15.92
CA THR A 231 11.61 -12.59 14.86
C THR A 231 11.90 -13.36 13.58
N HIS A 232 12.44 -14.58 13.68
CA HIS A 232 12.69 -15.45 12.53
C HIS A 232 11.39 -15.77 11.77
N GLU A 233 10.36 -16.24 12.47
CA GLU A 233 9.07 -16.60 11.89
C GLU A 233 8.35 -15.35 11.33
N PHE A 234 8.41 -14.20 12.04
CA PHE A 234 7.85 -12.93 11.58
C PHE A 234 8.49 -12.46 10.26
N LEU A 235 9.81 -12.49 10.17
CA LEU A 235 10.52 -12.12 8.96
C LEU A 235 10.35 -13.15 7.82
N ALA A 236 10.12 -14.42 8.12
CA ALA A 236 9.79 -15.44 7.13
C ALA A 236 8.39 -15.26 6.54
N MET A 237 7.41 -14.94 7.38
CA MET A 237 6.02 -14.72 6.99
C MET A 237 5.86 -13.61 5.95
N LYS A 238 6.66 -12.52 6.03
CA LYS A 238 6.63 -11.40 5.08
C LYS A 238 6.87 -11.82 3.62
N LYS A 239 7.54 -12.95 3.38
CA LYS A 239 7.77 -13.48 2.03
C LYS A 239 6.52 -14.14 1.43
N ALA A 240 5.61 -14.58 2.29
CA ALA A 240 4.41 -15.32 1.90
C ALA A 240 3.17 -14.44 1.75
N VAL A 241 3.10 -13.30 2.46
CA VAL A 241 1.91 -12.45 2.50
C VAL A 241 2.28 -11.00 2.23
N PRO A 242 1.59 -10.32 1.28
CA PRO A 242 1.76 -8.88 1.05
C PRO A 242 1.40 -8.08 2.32
N LEU A 243 2.24 -7.13 2.73
CA LEU A 243 2.07 -6.39 3.99
C LEU A 243 0.76 -5.58 4.05
N HIS A 244 0.30 -5.03 2.93
CA HIS A 244 -0.97 -4.30 2.87
C HIS A 244 -2.22 -5.17 3.09
N GLN A 245 -2.07 -6.49 3.14
CA GLN A 245 -3.12 -7.45 3.46
C GLN A 245 -2.95 -8.05 4.85
N LEU A 246 -1.88 -7.70 5.57
CA LEU A 246 -1.53 -8.31 6.83
C LEU A 246 -2.01 -7.44 7.99
N ARG A 247 -3.09 -7.85 8.66
CA ARG A 247 -3.58 -7.22 9.89
C ARG A 247 -2.74 -7.67 11.09
N TYR A 248 -2.59 -6.80 12.08
CA TYR A 248 -1.84 -7.16 13.30
C TYR A 248 -2.36 -8.44 13.96
N LEU A 249 -3.68 -8.60 14.05
CA LEU A 249 -4.30 -9.79 14.65
C LEU A 249 -3.92 -11.08 13.91
N GLU A 250 -3.91 -11.04 12.58
CA GLU A 250 -3.54 -12.18 11.74
C GLU A 250 -2.07 -12.59 11.88
N ILE A 251 -1.18 -11.68 12.30
CA ILE A 251 0.23 -11.99 12.52
C ILE A 251 0.38 -13.06 13.57
N SER A 252 -0.26 -12.90 14.73
CA SER A 252 -0.15 -13.87 15.82
C SER A 252 -0.75 -15.23 15.46
N GLU A 253 -1.84 -15.26 14.69
CA GLU A 253 -2.47 -16.49 14.20
C GLU A 253 -1.60 -17.23 13.19
N ARG A 254 -0.95 -16.50 12.29
CA ARG A 254 -0.07 -17.06 11.24
C ARG A 254 1.27 -17.55 11.76
N LEU A 255 1.79 -16.94 12.84
CA LEU A 255 3.04 -17.36 13.47
C LEU A 255 2.89 -18.67 14.26
N ASN A 256 1.69 -19.07 14.62
CA ASN A 256 1.42 -20.35 15.26
C ASN A 256 0.10 -20.99 14.77
N PRO A 257 0.01 -21.36 13.48
CA PRO A 257 -1.24 -21.81 12.86
C PRO A 257 -1.82 -23.08 13.50
N ALA A 258 -0.99 -23.92 14.09
CA ALA A 258 -1.43 -25.19 14.70
C ALA A 258 -1.68 -25.09 16.23
N GLY A 259 -1.37 -23.95 16.85
CA GLY A 259 -1.45 -23.79 18.31
C GLY A 259 -0.55 -24.72 19.11
N HIS A 260 0.45 -25.32 18.47
CA HIS A 260 1.35 -26.28 19.09
C HIS A 260 2.69 -25.66 19.48
N GLY A 261 3.25 -26.11 20.60
CA GLY A 261 4.56 -25.68 21.06
C GLY A 261 4.49 -24.82 22.34
N PRO A 262 5.65 -24.50 22.91
CA PRO A 262 5.73 -23.80 24.20
C PRO A 262 5.67 -22.28 24.11
N GLN A 263 5.59 -21.71 22.91
CA GLN A 263 5.63 -20.27 22.65
C GLN A 263 4.50 -19.87 21.70
N HIS A 264 3.60 -19.01 22.18
CA HIS A 264 2.43 -18.52 21.44
C HIS A 264 2.49 -17.00 21.31
N PRO A 265 2.85 -16.46 20.14
CA PRO A 265 2.81 -15.03 19.88
C PRO A 265 1.42 -14.44 20.10
N VAL A 266 1.36 -13.21 20.60
CA VAL A 266 0.12 -12.49 20.86
C VAL A 266 0.13 -11.11 20.23
N CYS A 267 -1.06 -10.66 19.82
CA CYS A 267 -1.32 -9.31 19.37
C CYS A 267 -2.36 -8.67 20.30
N LEU A 268 -2.05 -7.51 20.85
CA LEU A 268 -2.88 -6.80 21.82
C LEU A 268 -2.94 -5.30 21.48
N GLY A 269 -3.98 -4.64 21.95
CA GLY A 269 -4.22 -3.21 21.73
C GLY A 269 -5.55 -2.95 21.03
N GLN A 270 -6.08 -1.75 21.20
CA GLN A 270 -7.37 -1.35 20.66
C GLN A 270 -7.40 -1.40 19.11
N HIS A 271 -6.25 -1.20 18.47
CA HIS A 271 -6.12 -1.09 17.02
C HIS A 271 -5.53 -2.34 16.34
N LYS A 272 -5.68 -3.51 16.96
CA LYS A 272 -5.17 -4.80 16.41
C LYS A 272 -5.77 -5.22 15.07
N ASP A 273 -6.92 -4.64 14.69
CA ASP A 273 -7.56 -4.90 13.39
C ASP A 273 -6.97 -4.06 12.25
N ARG A 274 -6.11 -3.08 12.53
CA ARG A 274 -5.41 -2.32 11.51
C ARG A 274 -4.44 -3.19 10.73
N VAL A 275 -4.19 -2.78 9.48
CA VAL A 275 -3.08 -3.33 8.68
C VAL A 275 -1.75 -2.95 9.34
N LEU A 276 -0.77 -3.84 9.26
CA LEU A 276 0.58 -3.63 9.81
C LEU A 276 1.14 -2.28 9.33
N PHE A 277 1.53 -1.43 10.30
CA PHE A 277 2.01 -0.06 10.05
C PHE A 277 0.99 0.81 9.29
N ASP A 278 -0.26 0.76 9.71
CA ASP A 278 -1.35 1.57 9.12
C ASP A 278 -0.89 3.00 8.86
N GLY A 279 -1.16 3.50 7.62
CA GLY A 279 -0.71 4.82 7.21
C GLY A 279 0.65 4.86 6.49
N ILE A 280 1.45 3.80 6.46
CA ILE A 280 2.50 3.66 5.45
C ILE A 280 1.81 3.34 4.13
N PRO A 281 2.23 3.98 2.99
CA PRO A 281 1.60 3.72 1.71
C PRO A 281 1.99 2.33 1.19
N PHE A 282 1.52 1.29 1.85
CA PHE A 282 1.40 -0.03 1.26
C PHE A 282 0.19 -0.10 0.34
N VAL A 283 -0.08 1.02 -0.33
CA VAL A 283 -1.08 1.06 -1.38
C VAL A 283 -0.60 0.12 -2.47
N PRO A 284 -1.43 -0.82 -2.91
CA PRO A 284 -1.10 -1.64 -4.06
C PRO A 284 -0.87 -0.73 -5.26
N ASP A 285 0.24 -0.91 -5.95
CA ASP A 285 0.42 -0.29 -7.26
C ASP A 285 -0.48 -1.01 -8.27
N THR A 286 -1.49 -0.30 -8.76
CA THR A 286 -2.48 -0.81 -9.72
C THR A 286 -1.88 -1.20 -11.07
N ASN A 287 -0.63 -0.82 -11.36
CA ASN A 287 0.11 -1.24 -12.54
C ASN A 287 0.63 -2.70 -12.45
N PHE A 288 0.56 -3.31 -11.27
CA PHE A 288 0.94 -4.72 -11.08
C PHE A 288 -0.26 -5.63 -11.09
N VAL A 289 -0.14 -6.76 -11.77
CA VAL A 289 -1.15 -7.82 -11.80
C VAL A 289 -0.59 -9.14 -11.27
N PRO A 290 -1.43 -9.98 -10.67
CA PRO A 290 -1.02 -11.31 -10.24
C PRO A 290 -0.55 -12.16 -11.41
N VAL A 291 0.36 -13.09 -11.14
CA VAL A 291 0.81 -14.12 -12.09
C VAL A 291 0.65 -15.51 -11.51
N GLU A 292 0.37 -16.47 -12.39
CA GLU A 292 0.27 -17.88 -12.06
C GLU A 292 1.20 -18.70 -12.94
N GLY A 293 1.68 -19.84 -12.40
CA GLY A 293 2.55 -20.74 -13.13
C GLY A 293 4.02 -20.61 -12.73
N GLY A 294 4.89 -21.24 -13.48
CA GLY A 294 6.33 -21.28 -13.24
C GLY A 294 7.06 -21.95 -14.41
N GLY A 295 8.40 -21.87 -14.39
CA GLY A 295 9.22 -22.36 -15.50
C GLY A 295 9.24 -21.36 -16.66
N ASP A 296 9.07 -21.87 -17.90
CA ASP A 296 9.20 -21.06 -19.11
C ASP A 296 7.90 -20.37 -19.55
N GLY A 297 6.74 -20.70 -18.91
CA GLY A 297 5.44 -20.13 -19.22
C GLY A 297 4.75 -19.57 -17.99
N LEU A 298 4.26 -18.34 -18.10
CA LEU A 298 3.47 -17.66 -17.08
C LEU A 298 2.11 -17.28 -17.63
N ARG A 299 1.10 -17.39 -16.78
CA ARG A 299 -0.21 -16.81 -16.98
C ARG A 299 -0.27 -15.48 -16.25
N LEU A 300 -0.62 -14.42 -16.98
CA LEU A 300 -0.78 -13.06 -16.49
C LEU A 300 -2.27 -12.76 -16.36
N HIS A 301 -2.73 -12.23 -15.26
CA HIS A 301 -4.13 -11.80 -15.06
C HIS A 301 -4.40 -10.45 -15.76
N MET A 302 -4.02 -10.37 -17.01
CA MET A 302 -4.15 -9.19 -17.87
C MET A 302 -4.30 -9.64 -19.32
N GLY A 303 -5.37 -9.23 -20.00
CA GLY A 303 -5.71 -9.67 -21.35
C GLY A 303 -6.12 -8.54 -22.28
N ALA A 304 -6.91 -8.85 -23.31
CA ALA A 304 -7.34 -7.92 -24.35
C ALA A 304 -8.11 -6.72 -23.80
N ILE A 305 -8.98 -6.92 -22.80
CA ILE A 305 -9.73 -5.86 -22.14
C ILE A 305 -8.83 -4.80 -21.49
N HIS A 306 -7.59 -5.14 -21.14
CA HIS A 306 -6.58 -4.21 -20.60
C HIS A 306 -5.78 -3.49 -21.68
N GLY A 307 -5.91 -3.90 -22.95
CA GLY A 307 -5.08 -3.42 -24.05
C GLY A 307 -3.82 -4.26 -24.31
N VAL A 308 -3.71 -5.43 -23.69
CA VAL A 308 -2.63 -6.39 -23.97
C VAL A 308 -2.81 -6.96 -25.36
N VAL A 309 -1.72 -7.00 -26.12
CA VAL A 309 -1.63 -7.63 -27.43
C VAL A 309 -0.44 -8.57 -27.48
N GLU A 310 -0.40 -9.46 -28.45
CA GLU A 310 0.77 -10.31 -28.67
C GLU A 310 2.03 -9.47 -28.85
N GLY A 311 3.13 -9.86 -28.18
CA GLY A 311 4.37 -9.12 -28.16
C GLY A 311 4.49 -8.09 -27.04
N THR A 312 3.43 -7.81 -26.25
CA THR A 312 3.51 -7.03 -25.02
C THR A 312 4.52 -7.62 -24.06
N GLU A 313 5.36 -6.79 -23.43
CA GLU A 313 6.42 -7.25 -22.53
C GLU A 313 6.11 -6.90 -21.09
N PHE A 314 6.47 -7.82 -20.19
CA PHE A 314 6.27 -7.71 -18.74
C PHE A 314 7.56 -7.97 -17.98
N SER A 315 7.74 -7.29 -16.86
CA SER A 315 8.69 -7.65 -15.82
C SER A 315 7.97 -8.37 -14.67
N ILE A 316 8.67 -9.29 -14.03
CA ILE A 316 8.17 -10.05 -12.88
C ILE A 316 8.82 -9.54 -11.61
N HIS A 317 8.03 -9.43 -10.56
CA HIS A 317 8.40 -8.81 -9.31
C HIS A 317 7.93 -9.62 -8.10
N SER A 318 8.58 -9.41 -6.94
CA SER A 318 8.24 -10.10 -5.70
C SER A 318 6.94 -9.60 -5.06
N HIS A 319 6.57 -8.35 -5.27
CA HIS A 319 5.40 -7.70 -4.67
C HIS A 319 4.86 -6.56 -5.56
N ASN A 320 3.73 -5.98 -5.18
CA ASN A 320 3.06 -4.88 -5.89
C ASN A 320 2.96 -3.61 -5.05
N ARG A 321 3.93 -3.31 -4.20
CA ARG A 321 3.85 -2.17 -3.28
C ARG A 321 4.22 -0.88 -3.98
N CYS A 322 3.35 0.12 -3.88
CA CYS A 322 3.62 1.46 -4.39
C CYS A 322 4.79 2.13 -3.65
N GLY A 323 5.74 2.71 -4.39
CA GLY A 323 6.89 3.43 -3.80
C GLY A 323 7.95 2.55 -3.13
N SER A 324 7.85 1.23 -3.25
CA SER A 324 8.83 0.27 -2.72
C SER A 324 9.84 -0.11 -3.79
N LEU A 325 11.12 -0.33 -3.41
CA LEU A 325 12.13 -0.91 -4.29
C LEU A 325 11.71 -2.34 -4.62
N ASN A 326 11.35 -2.56 -5.87
CA ASN A 326 10.79 -3.81 -6.35
C ASN A 326 11.51 -4.24 -7.63
N PRO A 327 12.78 -4.69 -7.51
CA PRO A 327 13.59 -5.00 -8.67
C PRO A 327 12.94 -6.08 -9.54
N SER A 328 13.09 -5.92 -10.85
CA SER A 328 12.65 -6.93 -11.80
C SER A 328 13.45 -8.22 -11.60
N LEU A 329 12.75 -9.30 -11.31
CA LEU A 329 13.33 -10.62 -11.14
C LEU A 329 13.55 -11.30 -12.49
N ASP A 330 12.67 -11.04 -13.47
CA ASP A 330 12.68 -11.65 -14.80
C ASP A 330 11.85 -10.84 -15.79
N SER A 331 11.93 -11.16 -17.10
CA SER A 331 11.14 -10.50 -18.14
C SER A 331 10.52 -11.51 -19.09
N PHE A 332 9.26 -11.23 -19.48
CA PHE A 332 8.42 -12.11 -20.28
C PHE A 332 7.80 -11.36 -21.45
N ARG A 333 7.45 -12.06 -22.51
CA ARG A 333 6.74 -11.56 -23.68
C ARG A 333 5.49 -12.38 -23.93
N VAL A 334 4.36 -11.70 -24.11
CA VAL A 334 3.08 -12.31 -24.42
C VAL A 334 3.11 -12.95 -25.81
N TYR A 335 2.59 -14.18 -25.90
CA TYR A 335 2.44 -14.92 -27.16
C TYR A 335 1.00 -15.34 -27.45
N GLU A 336 0.12 -15.27 -26.45
CA GLU A 336 -1.30 -15.60 -26.57
C GLU A 336 -2.14 -14.68 -25.69
N VAL A 337 -3.23 -14.14 -26.21
CA VAL A 337 -4.07 -13.15 -25.53
C VAL A 337 -5.51 -13.63 -25.48
N HIS A 338 -6.07 -13.65 -24.28
CA HIS A 338 -7.47 -13.94 -24.00
C HIS A 338 -8.17 -12.67 -23.47
N PRO A 339 -9.50 -12.65 -23.31
CA PRO A 339 -10.23 -11.47 -22.85
C PRO A 339 -9.68 -10.83 -21.59
N THR A 340 -9.46 -11.60 -20.51
CA THR A 340 -9.05 -11.08 -19.20
C THR A 340 -7.65 -11.55 -18.75
N TRP A 341 -7.00 -12.43 -19.49
CA TRP A 341 -5.69 -12.98 -19.15
C TRP A 341 -4.85 -13.23 -20.41
N SER A 342 -3.57 -13.49 -20.23
CA SER A 342 -2.65 -13.79 -21.34
C SER A 342 -1.59 -14.80 -20.91
N LEU A 343 -0.98 -15.47 -21.92
CA LEU A 343 0.17 -16.34 -21.73
C LEU A 343 1.43 -15.65 -22.20
N ALA A 344 2.48 -15.73 -21.39
CA ALA A 344 3.77 -15.14 -21.69
C ALA A 344 4.92 -16.12 -21.53
N ARG A 345 5.93 -16.00 -22.39
CA ARG A 345 7.17 -16.78 -22.35
C ARG A 345 8.34 -15.92 -21.93
N ARG A 346 9.30 -16.54 -21.24
CA ARG A 346 10.53 -15.89 -20.81
C ARG A 346 11.34 -15.36 -22.02
N LYS A 347 11.89 -14.15 -21.87
CA LYS A 347 12.71 -13.52 -22.92
C LYS A 347 14.16 -14.03 -22.93
N SER A 348 14.72 -14.44 -21.80
CA SER A 348 16.12 -14.83 -21.66
C SER A 348 16.26 -16.20 -20.99
N ILE A 349 17.06 -17.08 -21.58
CA ILE A 349 17.25 -18.47 -21.13
C ILE A 349 18.24 -18.57 -19.95
N ASN A 350 19.01 -17.52 -19.64
CA ASN A 350 20.19 -17.61 -18.77
C ASN A 350 19.99 -17.22 -17.30
N LYS A 351 18.77 -17.02 -16.81
CA LYS A 351 18.52 -16.76 -15.39
C LYS A 351 17.76 -17.92 -14.75
N HIS A 352 18.28 -18.41 -13.62
CA HIS A 352 17.53 -19.34 -12.77
C HIS A 352 16.20 -18.69 -12.40
N GLY A 353 15.10 -19.37 -12.70
CA GLY A 353 13.76 -18.84 -12.57
C GLY A 353 13.47 -18.30 -11.17
N ALA A 354 13.49 -16.99 -11.03
CA ALA A 354 13.02 -16.35 -9.82
C ALA A 354 11.49 -16.49 -9.76
N ARG A 355 10.97 -16.94 -8.63
CA ARG A 355 9.53 -17.01 -8.39
C ARG A 355 9.05 -15.65 -7.95
N GLY A 356 8.43 -14.90 -8.85
CA GLY A 356 7.70 -13.69 -8.54
C GLY A 356 6.20 -13.96 -8.60
N SER A 357 5.43 -13.16 -7.90
CA SER A 357 3.97 -13.28 -7.83
C SER A 357 3.24 -12.17 -8.58
N TRP A 358 3.96 -11.17 -9.08
CA TRP A 358 3.42 -9.97 -9.70
C TRP A 358 4.12 -9.63 -11.00
N ALA A 359 3.34 -9.12 -11.97
CA ALA A 359 3.84 -8.65 -13.25
C ALA A 359 3.46 -7.20 -13.50
N ARG A 360 4.36 -6.45 -14.12
CA ARG A 360 4.15 -5.08 -14.59
C ARG A 360 4.46 -4.98 -16.07
N ILE A 361 3.65 -4.23 -16.83
CA ILE A 361 3.93 -3.97 -18.24
C ILE A 361 5.19 -3.09 -18.34
N THR A 362 6.13 -3.53 -19.17
CA THR A 362 7.34 -2.76 -19.50
C THR A 362 7.33 -2.24 -20.93
N ARG A 363 6.49 -2.86 -21.80
CA ARG A 363 6.33 -2.43 -23.18
C ARG A 363 4.98 -2.87 -23.74
N TRP A 364 4.16 -1.91 -24.20
CA TRP A 364 2.82 -2.17 -24.70
C TRP A 364 2.76 -2.80 -26.07
N ASN A 365 3.53 -2.63 -27.01
CA ASN A 365 3.48 -3.13 -28.38
C ASN A 365 2.22 -2.73 -29.18
N THR A 366 1.74 -1.49 -29.00
CA THR A 366 0.58 -0.97 -29.75
C THR A 366 0.94 -0.84 -31.24
N ARG A 367 0.01 -1.29 -32.13
CA ARG A 367 0.16 -1.17 -33.58
C ARG A 367 -0.41 0.18 -34.11
N THR A 368 -1.39 0.72 -33.45
CA THR A 368 -2.02 2.00 -33.80
C THR A 368 -1.07 3.14 -33.43
N PRO A 369 -0.65 3.97 -34.39
CA PRO A 369 0.24 5.08 -34.11
C PRO A 369 -0.50 6.17 -33.32
N PHE A 370 0.15 6.72 -32.31
CA PHE A 370 -0.26 7.94 -31.62
C PHE A 370 0.51 9.12 -32.24
N ARG A 371 -0.20 10.05 -32.85
CA ARG A 371 0.35 11.09 -33.71
C ARG A 371 0.52 12.40 -32.95
N VAL A 372 1.74 12.89 -32.88
CA VAL A 372 2.09 14.10 -32.13
C VAL A 372 2.57 15.17 -33.10
N TYR A 373 1.93 16.34 -33.09
CA TYR A 373 2.40 17.51 -33.80
C TYR A 373 3.22 18.40 -32.87
N MET A 374 4.51 18.57 -33.19
CA MET A 374 5.41 19.46 -32.45
C MET A 374 5.41 20.84 -33.04
N GLN A 375 4.90 21.84 -32.31
CA GLN A 375 4.91 23.22 -32.75
C GLN A 375 6.35 23.73 -33.00
N LYS A 376 6.52 24.67 -33.95
CA LYS A 376 7.84 25.23 -34.32
C LYS A 376 8.61 25.86 -33.14
N THR A 377 7.92 26.22 -32.08
CA THR A 377 8.50 26.73 -30.83
C THR A 377 9.27 25.67 -30.02
N CYS A 378 9.13 24.39 -30.37
CA CYS A 378 9.86 23.30 -29.69
C CYS A 378 11.31 23.24 -30.18
N SER A 379 12.27 23.55 -29.30
CA SER A 379 13.71 23.43 -29.61
C SER A 379 14.16 21.97 -29.64
N SER A 380 15.30 21.70 -30.27
CA SER A 380 15.92 20.35 -30.31
C SER A 380 16.20 19.77 -28.92
N ILE A 381 16.46 20.62 -27.92
CA ILE A 381 16.68 20.23 -26.53
C ILE A 381 15.40 19.63 -25.93
N PHE A 382 14.23 20.11 -26.32
CA PHE A 382 12.95 19.60 -25.83
C PHE A 382 12.61 18.23 -26.43
N ARG A 383 12.98 18.00 -27.71
CA ARG A 383 12.85 16.68 -28.35
C ARG A 383 13.66 15.59 -27.60
N HIS A 384 14.82 15.95 -27.03
CA HIS A 384 15.62 15.03 -26.21
C HIS A 384 14.99 14.68 -24.85
N LEU A 385 14.13 15.54 -24.28
CA LEU A 385 13.40 15.24 -23.03
C LEU A 385 12.40 14.10 -23.21
N PHE A 386 11.77 13.98 -24.38
CA PHE A 386 10.84 12.89 -24.69
C PHE A 386 11.52 11.57 -25.09
N CYS A 387 12.82 11.61 -25.36
CA CYS A 387 13.62 10.43 -25.71
C CYS A 387 14.46 9.89 -24.57
N ARG A 388 14.42 10.51 -23.37
CA ARG A 388 15.18 10.03 -22.23
C ARG A 388 14.43 8.92 -21.49
N PRO A 389 15.17 7.91 -20.98
CA PRO A 389 14.62 6.94 -20.06
C PRO A 389 14.11 7.65 -18.79
N ARG A 390 13.00 7.13 -18.24
CA ARG A 390 12.33 7.72 -17.07
C ARG A 390 13.15 7.64 -15.80
N PRO A 391 12.93 8.58 -14.83
CA PRO A 391 13.48 8.49 -13.48
C PRO A 391 12.90 7.35 -12.63
N ASP A 392 11.84 6.65 -13.07
CA ASP A 392 11.33 5.42 -12.44
C ASP A 392 12.34 4.24 -12.50
N GLU A 393 13.53 4.50 -12.99
CA GLU A 393 14.70 3.63 -12.94
C GLU A 393 15.29 3.47 -11.52
N LEU A 394 14.43 3.35 -10.53
CA LEU A 394 14.88 2.78 -9.24
C LEU A 394 15.48 1.37 -9.42
N ASP A 395 15.19 0.73 -10.58
CA ASP A 395 15.61 -0.63 -10.91
C ASP A 395 16.59 -0.72 -12.10
N GLY A 396 17.05 0.40 -12.66
CA GLY A 396 18.04 0.43 -13.74
C GLY A 396 17.57 -0.15 -15.09
N ILE A 397 16.26 -0.34 -15.31
CA ILE A 397 15.70 -0.84 -16.56
C ILE A 397 14.87 0.27 -17.22
N PRO A 398 15.28 0.81 -18.38
CA PRO A 398 14.49 1.81 -19.08
C PRO A 398 13.16 1.21 -19.55
N VAL A 399 12.04 1.75 -19.07
CA VAL A 399 10.71 1.38 -19.54
C VAL A 399 10.48 2.02 -20.91
N LYS A 400 10.71 1.26 -21.97
CA LYS A 400 10.26 1.62 -23.32
C LYS A 400 8.81 1.18 -23.46
N GLU A 401 7.86 2.08 -23.28
CA GLU A 401 6.43 1.71 -23.27
C GLU A 401 5.91 1.15 -24.59
N GLY A 402 6.61 1.29 -25.69
CA GLY A 402 6.20 0.71 -26.99
C GLY A 402 4.84 1.21 -27.48
N LEU A 403 4.47 2.44 -27.12
CA LEU A 403 3.19 3.07 -27.43
C LEU A 403 3.14 3.65 -28.85
N ASN A 404 4.09 3.31 -29.71
CA ASN A 404 4.15 3.71 -31.13
C ASN A 404 3.85 5.22 -31.36
N ILE A 405 4.55 6.09 -30.61
CA ILE A 405 4.41 7.54 -30.71
C ILE A 405 5.17 8.02 -31.95
N ILE A 406 4.50 8.70 -32.88
CA ILE A 406 5.08 9.22 -34.10
C ILE A 406 4.88 10.74 -34.21
N GLU A 407 5.91 11.47 -34.64
CA GLU A 407 5.81 12.88 -34.96
C GLU A 407 5.22 13.05 -36.38
N VAL A 408 4.26 13.98 -36.51
CA VAL A 408 3.64 14.33 -37.78
C VAL A 408 3.89 15.81 -38.09
N GLU A 409 4.04 16.13 -39.39
CA GLU A 409 4.35 17.50 -39.86
C GLU A 409 3.13 18.43 -39.87
N ASN A 410 1.93 17.84 -39.91
CA ASN A 410 0.68 18.60 -40.00
C ASN A 410 -0.22 18.34 -38.79
N SER A 411 -0.64 19.44 -38.14
CA SER A 411 -1.53 19.38 -36.98
C SER A 411 -2.90 18.75 -37.28
N THR A 412 -3.35 18.78 -38.54
CA THR A 412 -4.63 18.16 -38.95
C THR A 412 -4.58 16.63 -38.93
N LEU A 413 -3.40 16.04 -38.95
CA LEU A 413 -3.18 14.58 -38.86
C LEU A 413 -2.81 14.13 -37.48
N ALA A 414 -2.67 15.04 -36.51
CA ALA A 414 -2.20 14.74 -35.16
C ALA A 414 -3.36 14.45 -34.20
N ASP A 415 -3.08 13.62 -33.23
CA ASP A 415 -3.98 13.34 -32.10
C ASP A 415 -3.79 14.39 -30.99
N ILE A 416 -2.54 14.87 -30.83
CA ILE A 416 -2.21 15.99 -29.92
C ILE A 416 -1.23 16.98 -30.56
N SER A 417 -1.26 18.22 -30.08
CA SER A 417 -0.28 19.27 -30.40
C SER A 417 0.52 19.64 -29.14
N VAL A 418 1.85 19.68 -29.25
CA VAL A 418 2.76 20.09 -28.18
C VAL A 418 3.46 21.37 -28.53
N GLY A 419 3.33 22.41 -27.70
CA GLY A 419 4.00 23.68 -27.82
C GLY A 419 4.83 24.03 -26.61
N VAL A 420 5.98 24.68 -26.79
CA VAL A 420 6.82 25.17 -25.70
C VAL A 420 6.82 26.68 -25.69
N HIS A 421 6.31 27.24 -24.61
CA HIS A 421 6.33 28.66 -24.31
C HIS A 421 7.41 29.03 -23.31
N SER A 422 7.59 30.31 -23.04
CA SER A 422 8.69 30.78 -22.18
C SER A 422 8.73 30.11 -20.80
N ARG A 423 7.56 29.81 -20.20
CA ARG A 423 7.43 29.25 -18.83
C ARG A 423 6.72 27.91 -18.76
N ALA A 424 6.04 27.47 -19.82
CA ALA A 424 5.18 26.30 -19.80
C ALA A 424 5.31 25.45 -21.08
N VAL A 425 5.08 24.14 -20.90
CA VAL A 425 4.78 23.20 -21.98
C VAL A 425 3.27 23.12 -22.09
N ARG A 426 2.75 23.31 -23.30
CA ARG A 426 1.33 23.22 -23.61
C ARG A 426 1.06 21.97 -24.41
N VAL A 427 0.17 21.13 -23.91
CA VAL A 427 -0.30 19.94 -24.62
C VAL A 427 -1.79 20.14 -24.90
N GLN A 428 -2.16 20.09 -26.17
CA GLN A 428 -3.53 20.29 -26.62
C GLN A 428 -4.01 19.05 -27.37
N THR A 429 -5.12 18.47 -26.92
CA THR A 429 -5.80 17.39 -27.61
C THR A 429 -6.48 17.91 -28.88
N LEU A 430 -6.27 17.22 -29.97
CA LEU A 430 -6.86 17.56 -31.28
C LEU A 430 -8.03 16.63 -31.65
N ASN A 431 -8.62 15.95 -30.66
CA ASN A 431 -9.73 15.05 -30.84
C ASN A 431 -10.96 15.80 -31.39
N GLN A 432 -11.45 15.36 -32.56
CA GLN A 432 -12.58 15.98 -33.25
C GLN A 432 -13.95 15.67 -32.63
N LEU A 433 -14.03 14.73 -31.73
CA LEU A 433 -15.29 14.30 -31.11
C LEU A 433 -15.80 15.27 -30.03
N VAL A 434 -14.91 16.06 -29.46
CA VAL A 434 -15.22 17.08 -28.44
C VAL A 434 -14.62 18.40 -28.90
N PRO A 435 -15.29 19.57 -28.72
CA PRO A 435 -14.73 20.86 -29.09
C PRO A 435 -13.32 21.06 -28.58
N PRO A 436 -12.40 21.69 -29.34
CA PRO A 436 -10.99 21.81 -28.94
C PRO A 436 -10.87 22.57 -27.62
N ARG A 437 -10.57 21.85 -26.53
CA ARG A 437 -10.29 22.32 -25.16
C ARG A 437 -9.62 21.20 -24.38
N PRO A 438 -9.11 21.48 -23.21
CA PRO A 438 -8.25 22.57 -22.78
C PRO A 438 -6.80 22.27 -23.12
N VAL A 439 -5.95 23.27 -22.89
CA VAL A 439 -4.51 23.11 -22.98
C VAL A 439 -4.01 22.68 -21.61
N VAL A 440 -3.44 21.49 -21.50
CA VAL A 440 -2.70 21.10 -20.29
C VAL A 440 -1.41 21.93 -20.25
N GLU A 441 -1.27 22.77 -19.25
CA GLU A 441 -0.06 23.57 -19.05
C GLU A 441 0.81 22.96 -17.94
N ILE A 442 2.04 22.60 -18.28
CA ILE A 442 3.04 22.07 -17.35
C ILE A 442 4.14 23.11 -17.20
N GLU A 443 4.51 23.46 -15.97
CA GLU A 443 5.64 24.34 -15.74
C GLU A 443 6.94 23.75 -16.33
N LYS A 444 7.66 24.53 -17.13
CA LYS A 444 8.90 24.08 -17.81
C LYS A 444 9.99 23.59 -16.84
N LYS A 445 9.93 24.00 -15.56
CA LYS A 445 10.84 23.52 -14.51
C LYS A 445 10.50 22.09 -14.05
N ASP A 446 9.24 21.66 -14.22
CA ASP A 446 8.79 20.30 -13.93
C ASP A 446 9.15 19.39 -15.11
N LYS A 447 10.40 18.94 -15.11
CA LYS A 447 10.94 18.08 -16.17
C LYS A 447 10.35 16.67 -16.12
N GLU A 448 10.04 16.19 -14.92
CA GLU A 448 9.48 14.87 -14.70
C GLU A 448 8.07 14.78 -15.29
N ARG A 449 7.18 15.69 -14.93
CA ARG A 449 5.84 15.76 -15.49
C ARG A 449 5.86 15.98 -17.02
N SER A 450 6.77 16.82 -17.51
CA SER A 450 6.92 17.08 -18.96
C SER A 450 7.36 15.83 -19.74
N ALA A 451 8.15 14.95 -19.13
CA ALA A 451 8.57 13.69 -19.76
C ALA A 451 7.45 12.64 -19.78
N LEU A 452 6.55 12.65 -18.80
CA LEU A 452 5.47 11.67 -18.66
C LEU A 452 4.25 11.97 -19.53
N ILE A 453 3.99 13.23 -19.85
CA ILE A 453 2.72 13.67 -20.46
C ILE A 453 2.42 12.99 -21.80
N LEU A 454 3.43 12.71 -22.63
CA LEU A 454 3.22 12.05 -23.92
C LEU A 454 2.82 10.60 -23.76
N ASP A 455 3.41 9.91 -22.81
CA ASP A 455 3.08 8.52 -22.51
C ASP A 455 1.68 8.41 -21.90
N GLU A 456 1.31 9.35 -21.03
CA GLU A 456 -0.03 9.46 -20.45
C GLU A 456 -1.07 9.72 -21.54
N ALA A 457 -0.82 10.67 -22.45
CA ALA A 457 -1.70 10.97 -23.55
C ALA A 457 -1.82 9.79 -24.53
N ALA A 458 -0.72 9.09 -24.82
CA ALA A 458 -0.74 7.91 -25.69
C ALA A 458 -1.50 6.72 -25.04
N ARG A 459 -1.35 6.51 -23.74
CA ARG A 459 -2.14 5.50 -22.99
C ARG A 459 -3.62 5.87 -22.97
N TYR A 460 -3.94 7.12 -22.67
CA TYR A 460 -5.30 7.63 -22.74
C TYR A 460 -5.93 7.34 -24.11
N HIS A 461 -5.26 7.71 -25.19
CA HIS A 461 -5.71 7.49 -26.57
C HIS A 461 -5.91 6.00 -26.86
N MET A 462 -4.98 5.16 -26.44
CA MET A 462 -5.09 3.71 -26.57
C MET A 462 -6.36 3.19 -25.85
N HIS A 463 -6.62 3.63 -24.63
CA HIS A 463 -7.78 3.18 -23.84
C HIS A 463 -9.11 3.74 -24.38
N LEU A 464 -9.12 4.99 -24.86
CA LEU A 464 -10.31 5.61 -25.48
C LEU A 464 -10.75 4.83 -26.72
N HIS A 465 -9.80 4.49 -27.61
CA HIS A 465 -10.07 3.83 -28.88
C HIS A 465 -10.09 2.30 -28.80
N ARG A 466 -9.88 1.74 -27.62
CA ARG A 466 -9.94 0.28 -27.45
C ARG A 466 -11.35 -0.25 -27.66
N MET A 467 -11.47 -1.23 -28.55
CA MET A 467 -12.69 -1.93 -28.88
C MET A 467 -12.38 -3.42 -29.04
N ASN A 468 -13.38 -4.26 -28.79
CA ASN A 468 -13.32 -5.63 -29.24
C ASN A 468 -13.79 -5.68 -30.71
N PRO A 469 -12.97 -6.18 -31.65
CA PRO A 469 -13.38 -6.28 -33.07
C PRO A 469 -14.63 -7.11 -33.30
N GLU A 470 -14.91 -8.09 -32.43
CA GLU A 470 -16.06 -8.99 -32.53
C GLU A 470 -17.34 -8.36 -32.01
N ASN A 471 -17.25 -7.37 -31.11
CA ASN A 471 -18.36 -6.63 -30.51
C ASN A 471 -19.53 -7.53 -30.04
N PRO A 472 -19.30 -8.56 -29.21
CA PRO A 472 -20.32 -9.59 -28.92
C PRO A 472 -21.57 -9.06 -28.20
N PHE A 473 -21.48 -7.92 -27.54
CA PHE A 473 -22.58 -7.31 -26.79
C PHE A 473 -23.13 -6.02 -27.38
N ARG A 474 -22.72 -5.65 -28.59
CA ARG A 474 -23.08 -4.37 -29.22
C ARG A 474 -24.57 -4.05 -29.22
N ASP A 475 -25.39 -5.03 -29.61
CA ASP A 475 -26.85 -4.85 -29.74
C ASP A 475 -27.60 -5.21 -28.45
N HIS A 476 -26.91 -5.71 -27.42
CA HIS A 476 -27.45 -6.20 -26.18
C HIS A 476 -27.09 -5.35 -24.96
N LEU A 477 -26.16 -4.39 -25.13
CA LEU A 477 -25.68 -3.56 -24.02
C LEU A 477 -26.08 -2.11 -24.27
N GLN A 478 -26.88 -1.55 -23.36
CA GLN A 478 -27.35 -0.17 -23.44
C GLN A 478 -26.84 0.63 -22.26
N MET A 479 -26.40 1.84 -22.51
CA MET A 479 -25.99 2.82 -21.50
C MET A 479 -26.91 4.04 -21.61
N GLU A 480 -27.55 4.40 -20.48
CA GLU A 480 -28.44 5.54 -20.35
C GLU A 480 -27.93 6.47 -19.26
N LEU A 481 -28.23 7.75 -19.35
CA LEU A 481 -27.85 8.78 -18.37
C LEU A 481 -29.10 9.55 -17.93
N TYR A 482 -29.28 9.71 -16.62
CA TYR A 482 -30.40 10.45 -16.06
C TYR A 482 -29.95 11.45 -15.01
N LEU A 483 -30.72 12.52 -14.85
CA LEU A 483 -30.62 13.45 -13.73
C LEU A 483 -31.23 12.80 -12.48
N ILE A 484 -30.68 13.05 -11.33
CA ILE A 484 -31.21 12.69 -10.01
C ILE A 484 -31.77 13.93 -9.34
N ASP A 485 -33.01 13.84 -8.87
CA ASP A 485 -33.59 14.87 -7.99
C ASP A 485 -32.89 14.81 -6.61
N PRO A 486 -32.27 15.93 -6.15
CA PRO A 486 -31.56 15.95 -4.89
C PRO A 486 -32.42 15.66 -3.65
N GLN A 487 -33.73 15.90 -3.73
CA GLN A 487 -34.63 15.73 -2.59
C GLN A 487 -35.18 14.31 -2.51
N SER A 488 -35.64 13.74 -3.64
CA SER A 488 -36.26 12.42 -3.68
C SER A 488 -35.25 11.29 -3.92
N GLU A 489 -34.02 11.62 -4.32
CA GLU A 489 -32.98 10.68 -4.74
C GLU A 489 -33.40 9.75 -5.89
N ARG A 490 -34.39 10.15 -6.68
CA ARG A 490 -34.92 9.38 -7.80
C ARG A 490 -34.53 9.97 -9.14
N ARG A 491 -34.48 9.13 -10.15
CA ARG A 491 -34.30 9.55 -11.54
C ARG A 491 -35.44 10.47 -11.98
N VAL A 492 -35.10 11.55 -12.65
CA VAL A 492 -36.06 12.50 -13.24
C VAL A 492 -35.74 12.75 -14.71
N GLY A 493 -36.82 12.97 -15.48
CA GLY A 493 -36.71 13.30 -16.89
C GLY A 493 -36.51 12.09 -17.80
N GLN A 494 -36.06 12.38 -19.02
CA GLN A 494 -35.79 11.40 -20.07
C GLN A 494 -34.30 11.02 -20.06
N ASN A 495 -33.96 9.93 -20.77
CA ASN A 495 -32.57 9.57 -21.02
C ASN A 495 -31.85 10.72 -21.72
N LEU A 496 -30.79 11.22 -21.10
CA LEU A 496 -30.00 12.35 -21.61
C LEU A 496 -29.04 11.92 -22.74
N LEU A 497 -28.71 10.62 -22.85
CA LEU A 497 -27.89 10.10 -23.93
C LEU A 497 -28.72 9.85 -25.19
N ILE A 498 -28.55 10.73 -26.18
CA ILE A 498 -29.19 10.61 -27.49
C ILE A 498 -28.10 10.24 -28.51
N ASN A 499 -28.24 9.08 -29.13
CA ASN A 499 -27.21 8.56 -30.07
C ASN A 499 -25.78 8.57 -29.48
N GLY A 500 -25.65 8.20 -28.19
CA GLY A 500 -24.36 8.14 -27.49
C GLY A 500 -23.77 9.51 -27.11
N LYS A 501 -24.57 10.59 -27.14
CA LYS A 501 -24.14 11.95 -26.76
C LYS A 501 -25.12 12.57 -25.78
N ALA A 502 -24.60 13.33 -24.83
CA ALA A 502 -25.40 14.13 -23.89
C ALA A 502 -24.84 15.56 -23.82
N ASP A 503 -25.72 16.56 -23.95
CA ASP A 503 -25.42 17.95 -23.67
C ASP A 503 -25.97 18.27 -22.27
N LEU A 504 -25.05 18.48 -21.32
CA LEU A 504 -25.35 18.66 -19.91
C LEU A 504 -25.16 20.12 -19.51
N VAL A 505 -26.18 20.71 -18.87
CA VAL A 505 -26.07 22.08 -18.36
C VAL A 505 -25.26 22.07 -17.08
N ARG A 506 -24.21 22.91 -17.03
CA ARG A 506 -23.35 23.07 -15.87
C ARG A 506 -24.11 23.80 -14.74
N THR A 507 -24.69 23.05 -13.82
CA THR A 507 -25.42 23.57 -12.66
C THR A 507 -24.86 22.98 -11.38
N MET A 508 -24.53 23.83 -10.41
CA MET A 508 -24.06 23.39 -9.10
C MET A 508 -25.17 22.56 -8.41
N GLY A 509 -24.81 21.38 -7.93
CA GLY A 509 -25.71 20.49 -7.17
C GLY A 509 -26.45 19.45 -8.00
N ASN A 510 -26.35 19.44 -9.33
CA ASN A 510 -26.88 18.34 -10.13
C ASN A 510 -26.09 17.05 -9.89
N SER A 511 -26.82 15.97 -9.65
CA SER A 511 -26.31 14.61 -9.58
C SER A 511 -26.85 13.80 -10.74
N TYR A 512 -26.05 12.85 -11.21
CA TYR A 512 -26.43 12.01 -12.35
C TYR A 512 -26.32 10.53 -11.98
N THR A 513 -27.07 9.71 -12.70
CA THR A 513 -26.96 8.25 -12.61
C THR A 513 -26.80 7.65 -14.01
N VAL A 514 -25.92 6.69 -14.13
CA VAL A 514 -25.76 5.87 -15.32
C VAL A 514 -26.53 4.57 -15.11
N VAL A 515 -27.37 4.23 -16.06
CA VAL A 515 -28.12 2.98 -16.08
C VAL A 515 -27.57 2.09 -17.18
N LEU A 516 -27.10 0.91 -16.80
CA LEU A 516 -26.64 -0.12 -17.73
C LEU A 516 -27.72 -1.19 -17.84
N ARG A 517 -28.12 -1.51 -19.09
CA ARG A 517 -29.03 -2.62 -19.41
C ARG A 517 -28.27 -3.69 -20.16
N ASN A 518 -28.45 -4.91 -19.73
CA ASN A 518 -27.87 -6.09 -20.35
C ASN A 518 -29.04 -6.98 -20.88
N ASP A 519 -29.26 -6.96 -22.17
CA ASP A 519 -30.27 -7.77 -22.83
C ASP A 519 -29.70 -9.09 -23.40
N SER A 520 -28.45 -9.43 -23.05
CA SER A 520 -27.79 -10.67 -23.44
C SER A 520 -28.08 -11.83 -22.48
N ASP A 521 -27.81 -13.05 -22.93
CA ASP A 521 -27.88 -14.28 -22.13
C ASP A 521 -26.64 -14.51 -21.22
N ARG A 522 -25.81 -13.50 -21.05
CA ARG A 522 -24.57 -13.57 -20.25
C ARG A 522 -24.63 -12.63 -19.05
N ASP A 523 -24.13 -13.10 -17.92
CA ASP A 523 -23.85 -12.24 -16.76
C ASP A 523 -22.55 -11.47 -17.01
N LEU A 524 -22.53 -10.17 -16.71
CA LEU A 524 -21.42 -9.27 -17.04
C LEU A 524 -20.82 -8.57 -15.81
N TRP A 525 -19.52 -8.38 -15.87
CA TRP A 525 -18.74 -7.53 -14.96
C TRP A 525 -18.49 -6.18 -15.64
N PRO A 526 -19.23 -5.10 -15.28
CA PRO A 526 -19.07 -3.79 -15.87
C PRO A 526 -18.02 -2.96 -15.15
N TYR A 527 -17.29 -2.14 -15.90
CA TYR A 527 -16.33 -1.14 -15.43
C TYR A 527 -16.59 0.16 -16.16
N LEU A 528 -16.91 1.23 -15.44
CA LEU A 528 -17.22 2.51 -16.01
C LEU A 528 -16.10 3.51 -15.70
N ALA A 529 -15.54 4.10 -16.74
CA ALA A 529 -14.52 5.13 -16.63
C ALA A 529 -15.02 6.47 -17.21
N TYR A 530 -14.68 7.57 -16.56
CA TYR A 530 -14.72 8.90 -17.13
C TYR A 530 -13.34 9.25 -17.66
N MET A 531 -13.30 9.72 -18.92
CA MET A 531 -12.07 10.13 -19.60
C MET A 531 -12.20 11.61 -19.96
N ASP A 532 -11.36 12.44 -19.35
CA ASP A 532 -11.44 13.89 -19.52
C ASP A 532 -11.04 14.34 -20.92
N SER A 533 -11.62 15.44 -21.41
CA SER A 533 -11.30 16.02 -22.72
C SER A 533 -9.87 16.57 -22.83
N ASN A 534 -9.17 16.74 -21.69
CA ASN A 534 -7.75 17.11 -21.70
C ASN A 534 -6.86 16.03 -22.33
N GLY A 535 -7.38 14.79 -22.47
CA GLY A 535 -6.71 13.69 -23.14
C GLY A 535 -5.61 13.01 -22.32
N VAL A 536 -5.60 13.19 -21.01
CA VAL A 536 -4.63 12.57 -20.11
C VAL A 536 -5.24 11.94 -18.85
N ASP A 537 -6.37 12.44 -18.37
CA ASP A 537 -6.96 11.94 -17.12
C ASP A 537 -8.05 10.88 -17.38
N ILE A 538 -7.96 9.77 -16.64
CA ILE A 538 -8.91 8.66 -16.65
C ILE A 538 -9.30 8.36 -15.21
N HIS A 539 -10.59 8.41 -14.90
CA HIS A 539 -11.14 8.12 -13.58
C HIS A 539 -12.09 6.94 -13.63
N LEU A 540 -11.85 5.92 -12.82
CA LEU A 540 -12.78 4.80 -12.67
C LEU A 540 -13.96 5.23 -11.79
N LEU A 541 -15.13 5.42 -12.42
CA LEU A 541 -16.38 5.79 -11.73
C LEU A 541 -17.04 4.59 -11.06
N TYR A 542 -16.89 3.40 -11.64
CA TYR A 542 -17.41 2.16 -11.12
C TYR A 542 -16.52 0.98 -11.47
N HIS A 543 -16.32 0.11 -10.52
CA HIS A 543 -15.72 -1.20 -10.69
C HIS A 543 -16.38 -2.20 -9.72
N PRO A 544 -16.56 -3.46 -10.12
CA PRO A 544 -17.08 -4.49 -9.23
C PRO A 544 -16.12 -4.74 -8.06
N GLN A 545 -16.68 -5.06 -6.90
CA GLN A 545 -15.89 -5.44 -5.72
C GLN A 545 -15.21 -6.79 -5.96
N PRO A 546 -13.90 -6.93 -5.65
CA PRO A 546 -13.20 -8.21 -5.80
C PRO A 546 -13.79 -9.35 -4.97
N SER A 547 -14.45 -9.02 -3.89
CA SER A 547 -15.14 -9.96 -2.99
C SER A 547 -16.54 -10.35 -3.47
N SER A 548 -17.08 -9.71 -4.52
CA SER A 548 -18.39 -10.08 -5.04
C SER A 548 -18.35 -11.49 -5.64
N PRO A 549 -19.21 -12.41 -5.18
CA PRO A 549 -19.23 -13.77 -5.70
C PRO A 549 -19.88 -13.88 -7.08
N THR A 550 -20.64 -12.87 -7.49
CA THR A 550 -21.45 -12.87 -8.71
C THR A 550 -21.25 -11.59 -9.51
N PRO A 551 -21.38 -11.67 -10.85
CA PRO A 551 -21.41 -10.48 -11.71
C PRO A 551 -22.47 -9.48 -11.27
N THR A 552 -22.13 -8.19 -11.32
CA THR A 552 -23.02 -7.13 -10.84
C THR A 552 -24.07 -6.71 -11.86
N LEU A 553 -23.89 -7.06 -13.13
CA LEU A 553 -24.85 -6.83 -14.20
C LEU A 553 -25.32 -8.19 -14.74
N ALA A 554 -26.38 -8.71 -14.13
CA ALA A 554 -26.97 -10.00 -14.51
C ALA A 554 -27.48 -9.99 -15.96
N LYS A 555 -27.59 -11.19 -16.58
CA LYS A 555 -28.30 -11.38 -17.85
C LYS A 555 -29.71 -10.85 -17.73
N HIS A 556 -30.21 -10.17 -18.77
CA HIS A 556 -31.50 -9.49 -18.81
C HIS A 556 -31.75 -8.55 -17.62
N GLY A 557 -30.64 -8.03 -17.04
CA GLY A 557 -30.64 -7.23 -15.83
C GLY A 557 -30.30 -5.75 -16.07
N ILE A 558 -30.42 -4.98 -15.00
CA ILE A 558 -30.18 -3.54 -14.98
C ILE A 558 -29.27 -3.25 -13.79
N LEU A 559 -28.26 -2.42 -14.02
CA LEU A 559 -27.41 -1.86 -12.96
C LEU A 559 -27.48 -0.34 -12.99
N GLU A 560 -27.75 0.25 -11.84
CA GLU A 560 -27.76 1.70 -11.66
C GLU A 560 -26.51 2.15 -10.91
N ILE A 561 -25.76 3.09 -11.49
CA ILE A 561 -24.51 3.63 -10.96
C ILE A 561 -24.71 5.11 -10.67
N VAL A 562 -24.81 5.45 -9.39
CA VAL A 562 -25.02 6.83 -8.94
C VAL A 562 -23.67 7.56 -8.86
N LEU A 563 -23.57 8.70 -9.54
CA LEU A 563 -22.34 9.48 -9.66
C LEU A 563 -22.23 10.61 -8.61
N ARG A 564 -22.67 10.37 -7.36
CA ARG A 564 -22.73 11.40 -6.30
C ARG A 564 -21.37 11.93 -5.86
N SER A 565 -20.39 11.06 -5.83
CA SER A 565 -19.04 11.39 -5.32
C SER A 565 -18.16 12.09 -6.35
N TYR A 566 -18.62 12.19 -7.59
CA TYR A 566 -17.88 12.81 -8.67
C TYR A 566 -18.48 14.18 -8.99
N PRO A 567 -17.70 15.25 -8.89
CA PRO A 567 -18.18 16.59 -9.26
C PRO A 567 -18.23 16.73 -10.79
N LEU A 568 -19.06 15.89 -11.46
CA LEU A 568 -19.26 15.98 -12.91
C LEU A 568 -19.46 17.42 -13.42
N PRO A 569 -20.23 18.30 -12.70
CA PRO A 569 -20.37 19.69 -13.10
C PRO A 569 -19.08 20.52 -13.04
N GLN A 570 -18.04 20.05 -12.31
CA GLN A 570 -16.73 20.70 -12.24
C GLN A 570 -15.75 20.15 -13.28
N LEU A 571 -16.09 19.01 -13.89
CA LEU A 571 -15.30 18.42 -14.96
C LEU A 571 -15.60 19.15 -16.28
N ASP A 572 -14.62 19.16 -17.15
CA ASP A 572 -14.81 19.59 -18.54
C ASP A 572 -15.55 18.50 -19.33
N SER A 573 -15.92 18.80 -20.58
CA SER A 573 -16.48 17.79 -21.50
C SER A 573 -15.53 16.58 -21.59
N GLY A 574 -16.08 15.39 -21.83
CA GLY A 574 -15.30 14.17 -21.85
C GLY A 574 -16.09 12.96 -22.32
N PHE A 575 -15.63 11.78 -21.93
CA PHE A 575 -16.20 10.52 -22.39
C PHE A 575 -16.55 9.61 -21.20
N LEU A 576 -17.69 8.93 -21.30
CA LEU A 576 -17.96 7.74 -20.49
C LEU A 576 -17.57 6.51 -21.31
N LYS A 577 -16.57 5.78 -20.83
CA LYS A 577 -16.09 4.54 -21.44
C LYS A 577 -16.49 3.36 -20.55
N LEU A 578 -17.37 2.52 -21.08
CA LEU A 578 -17.79 1.28 -20.43
C LEU A 578 -16.95 0.13 -20.98
N PHE A 579 -16.44 -0.71 -20.09
CA PHE A 579 -15.87 -2.01 -20.39
C PHE A 579 -16.75 -3.07 -19.72
N VAL A 580 -16.98 -4.18 -20.37
CA VAL A 580 -17.71 -5.33 -19.83
C VAL A 580 -16.96 -6.61 -20.12
N SER A 581 -17.07 -7.58 -19.22
CA SER A 581 -16.50 -8.91 -19.40
C SER A 581 -17.39 -9.97 -18.74
N THR A 582 -17.40 -11.18 -19.28
CA THR A 582 -18.08 -12.34 -18.67
C THR A 582 -17.30 -12.92 -17.49
N SER A 583 -16.06 -12.47 -17.25
CA SER A 583 -15.23 -12.86 -16.12
C SER A 583 -14.67 -11.64 -15.38
N TYR A 584 -14.57 -11.73 -14.06
CA TYR A 584 -13.98 -10.68 -13.26
C TYR A 584 -12.50 -10.44 -13.64
N THR A 585 -12.11 -9.18 -13.70
CA THR A 585 -10.71 -8.75 -13.79
C THR A 585 -10.53 -7.39 -13.11
N SER A 586 -9.30 -6.99 -12.79
CA SER A 586 -9.04 -5.67 -12.22
C SER A 586 -8.64 -4.70 -13.33
N LEU A 587 -9.41 -3.65 -13.54
CA LEU A 587 -9.06 -2.56 -14.46
C LEU A 587 -8.40 -1.35 -13.77
N GLY A 588 -7.89 -1.51 -12.57
CA GLY A 588 -7.23 -0.43 -11.81
C GLY A 588 -6.08 0.25 -12.53
N LEU A 589 -5.41 -0.47 -13.43
CA LEU A 589 -4.33 0.12 -14.26
C LEU A 589 -4.80 1.21 -15.24
N LEU A 590 -6.11 1.32 -15.48
CA LEU A 590 -6.67 2.38 -16.32
C LEU A 590 -6.63 3.74 -15.62
N GLU A 591 -6.67 3.73 -14.28
CA GLU A 591 -6.74 4.97 -13.52
C GLU A 591 -5.46 5.80 -13.71
N GLN A 592 -5.65 7.03 -14.17
CA GLN A 592 -4.59 7.96 -14.51
C GLN A 592 -5.08 9.37 -14.19
N SER A 593 -4.42 10.04 -13.26
CA SER A 593 -4.82 11.39 -12.85
C SER A 593 -3.62 12.29 -12.68
N SER A 594 -3.69 13.48 -13.29
CA SER A 594 -2.71 14.55 -13.14
C SER A 594 -2.81 15.27 -11.80
N THR A 595 -3.97 15.23 -11.16
CA THR A 595 -4.21 15.77 -9.82
C THR A 595 -4.75 14.68 -8.91
N PRO A 596 -4.12 14.45 -7.73
CA PRO A 596 -4.69 13.52 -6.77
C PRO A 596 -6.02 14.11 -6.28
N ILE A 597 -7.12 13.65 -6.85
CA ILE A 597 -8.43 13.88 -6.26
C ILE A 597 -8.39 13.10 -4.94
N GLN A 598 -8.63 13.80 -3.81
CA GLN A 598 -8.85 13.15 -2.52
C GLN A 598 -10.13 12.30 -2.63
N GLN A 599 -9.96 11.10 -3.14
CA GLN A 599 -10.98 10.08 -3.05
C GLN A 599 -10.71 9.28 -1.78
N SER A 600 -11.76 9.09 -0.98
CA SER A 600 -11.89 7.84 -0.24
C SER A 600 -11.90 6.73 -1.30
N GLN A 601 -10.71 6.27 -1.69
CA GLN A 601 -10.61 5.13 -2.60
C GLN A 601 -11.36 3.98 -1.93
N PRO A 602 -12.40 3.41 -2.54
CA PRO A 602 -12.83 2.08 -2.15
C PRO A 602 -11.59 1.22 -2.32
N GLU A 603 -11.21 0.53 -1.24
CA GLU A 603 -10.04 -0.33 -1.19
C GLU A 603 -10.04 -1.24 -2.42
N LEU A 604 -9.24 -0.91 -3.41
CA LEU A 604 -8.95 -1.79 -4.55
C LEU A 604 -8.11 -2.96 -4.01
N HIS A 605 -8.77 -3.85 -3.28
CA HIS A 605 -8.16 -5.11 -2.90
C HIS A 605 -7.94 -5.92 -4.17
N VAL A 606 -6.69 -6.01 -4.59
CA VAL A 606 -6.25 -7.00 -5.59
C VAL A 606 -6.26 -8.37 -4.89
N SER A 607 -7.45 -8.87 -4.54
CA SER A 607 -7.65 -10.24 -4.13
C SER A 607 -7.51 -11.15 -5.36
N ARG A 608 -7.03 -12.38 -5.16
CA ARG A 608 -7.05 -13.39 -6.22
C ARG A 608 -8.50 -13.49 -6.75
N PRO A 609 -8.71 -13.32 -8.06
CA PRO A 609 -10.03 -13.53 -8.63
C PRO A 609 -10.50 -14.95 -8.31
N PRO A 610 -11.79 -15.16 -8.09
CA PRO A 610 -12.35 -16.51 -7.99
C PRO A 610 -11.93 -17.30 -9.23
N GLN A 611 -11.53 -18.56 -9.04
CA GLN A 611 -11.21 -19.48 -10.15
C GLN A 611 -12.51 -19.79 -10.91
N LEU A 612 -12.88 -18.91 -11.84
CA LEU A 612 -13.96 -19.14 -12.79
C LEU A 612 -13.41 -19.75 -14.06
N GLY A 613 -14.17 -20.68 -14.67
CA GLY A 613 -13.78 -21.40 -15.88
C GLY A 613 -13.27 -20.48 -16.98
N TYR A 614 -12.23 -20.91 -17.64
CA TYR A 614 -11.47 -20.09 -18.58
C TYR A 614 -11.95 -20.16 -20.02
N ASP A 615 -12.88 -21.07 -20.32
CA ASP A 615 -13.42 -21.27 -21.67
C ASP A 615 -14.64 -20.36 -21.93
N GLY A 616 -14.70 -19.77 -23.11
CA GLY A 616 -15.82 -18.95 -23.55
C GLY A 616 -15.92 -17.57 -22.91
N GLN A 617 -14.79 -16.99 -22.47
CA GLN A 617 -14.76 -15.61 -21.99
C GLN A 617 -14.97 -14.63 -23.15
N GLU A 618 -15.76 -13.59 -22.90
CA GLU A 618 -16.05 -12.51 -23.83
C GLU A 618 -15.89 -11.16 -23.15
N TRP A 619 -15.59 -10.14 -23.92
CA TRP A 619 -15.52 -8.77 -23.46
C TRP A 619 -16.00 -7.80 -24.53
N ASP A 620 -16.42 -6.59 -24.12
CA ASP A 620 -16.81 -5.54 -25.05
C ASP A 620 -16.66 -4.16 -24.44
N THR A 621 -16.92 -3.12 -25.23
CA THR A 621 -16.89 -1.73 -24.78
C THR A 621 -18.01 -0.91 -25.40
N ALA A 622 -18.46 0.11 -24.65
CA ALA A 622 -19.32 1.15 -25.16
C ALA A 622 -18.74 2.54 -24.83
N LEU A 623 -19.06 3.54 -25.66
CA LEU A 623 -18.56 4.91 -25.52
C LEU A 623 -19.72 5.90 -25.61
N ALA A 624 -19.80 6.84 -24.66
CA ALA A 624 -20.69 7.99 -24.72
C ALA A 624 -19.90 9.29 -24.55
N ILE A 625 -20.38 10.34 -25.20
CA ILE A 625 -19.79 11.67 -25.18
C ILE A 625 -20.60 12.58 -24.28
N LEU A 626 -19.94 13.25 -23.33
CA LEU A 626 -20.55 14.23 -22.44
C LEU A 626 -20.03 15.63 -22.80
N ASN A 627 -20.92 16.53 -23.18
CA ASN A 627 -20.61 17.94 -23.39
C ASN A 627 -21.21 18.76 -22.26
N PHE A 628 -20.41 19.52 -21.56
CA PHE A 628 -20.90 20.47 -20.54
C PHE A 628 -21.02 21.87 -21.16
N VAL A 629 -22.25 22.39 -21.17
CA VAL A 629 -22.58 23.72 -21.69
C VAL A 629 -22.93 24.67 -20.53
N ASP A 630 -22.48 25.91 -20.63
CA ASP A 630 -22.82 26.92 -19.62
C ASP A 630 -24.28 27.37 -19.78
N ALA A 631 -24.96 27.60 -18.65
CA ALA A 631 -26.39 27.93 -18.58
C ALA A 631 -26.80 29.18 -19.42
N THR A 632 -25.83 30.00 -19.82
CA THR A 632 -26.08 31.23 -20.62
C THR A 632 -26.19 30.98 -22.11
N GLN A 633 -25.85 29.80 -22.63
CA GLN A 633 -25.94 29.47 -24.08
C GLN A 633 -27.19 28.67 -24.46
N GLY A 634 -28.03 28.29 -23.52
CA GLY A 634 -29.22 27.44 -23.71
C GLY A 634 -30.54 28.16 -23.93
N ARG A 635 -30.54 29.45 -24.33
CA ARG A 635 -31.72 30.19 -24.83
C ARG A 635 -31.53 30.58 -26.27
N LEU A 636 -31.81 29.69 -27.18
CA LEU A 636 -32.25 29.97 -28.55
C LEU A 636 -33.34 29.00 -28.93
#